data_203bebb1490aef1e3b88db621ecfc40f
#
_entry.id   203bebb1490aef1e3b88db621ecfc40f
#
_cell.length_a   1.000
_cell.length_b   1.000
_cell.length_c   1.000
_cell.angle_alpha   90.00
_cell.angle_beta   90.00
_cell.angle_gamma   90.00
#
_symmetry.space_group_name_H-M   'P 1'
#
loop_
_entity.id
_entity.type
_entity.pdbx_description
1 polymer ?
#
loop_
_entity_poly.entity_id
_entity_poly.type
_entity_poly.pdbx_seq_one_letter_code
_entity_poly.pdbx_strand_id
1 'polypeptide(L)'
;MNYIAILNDSDESYKSKVMLSIADELNSIGFNTDIYDDEQDMISSIENNARLCGVIFDWDRHDLALCQKISQINSRVPNFVFVSKNHGFEIKLSQLTINLRFHEYLIAHIPDIVIKMQQAIDEYRETILPPFTKALFSYVGKEKYTFCTPGHMGGTAFERSPAGALFYDFYGENTMRSDISVSMDELGSLLDHSGPHREAENYIASVFNADRSYIITNGTSTANKVVGMYSCHAGGTVLVDRNCHKSITHLMMMSDITPVYLKPTRNAYGILGGIPKSEFSHEHIEALLKAQGIGQWPCHAIITNSTYDGLFYNTQFIKQTLPVKSIHFDSAWVPYTQFHPVYQNKSGMGGEPVSGKLIFETQSTHKLLAAFSQASMIHVKGDFNESTFNEAYMMHTSTSPLYSIVASCEISAAMMKGAAGVRLMEKTIDLAISFRKEIVRLGNESEDWFFDVWQPDNIDEVCCWPLNSVNNWHGFKNIDDDHMSLDPIKITLLTPGLDRHGNLADVGIPASVVAGFLSEYGIIVEKTGPYSLLFLFSLGVDKTKSLTLLKALSEFKYFYDKNALVHEVLPELFSKDPVFYKNMRIQALAHGIHKLIVKHRLPELMYEAFETLPQMAMTPHRAFQQEILGNTCECLLSEMTDKISANMILPYPPGVPLIMPGEKLTG
;
A
#
# COMPACT_ATOMS: atom_id res chain seq x y z
N MET A 1 -13.60 7.55 19.33
CA MET A 1 -14.78 6.69 19.14
C MET A 1 -15.82 7.14 20.16
N ASN A 2 -16.91 7.70 19.68
CA ASN A 2 -17.97 8.26 20.54
C ASN A 2 -19.36 8.14 19.92
N TYR A 3 -19.56 7.25 18.94
CA TYR A 3 -20.81 7.06 18.26
C TYR A 3 -21.57 5.84 18.80
N ILE A 4 -22.83 6.02 19.16
CA ILE A 4 -23.72 4.97 19.67
C ILE A 4 -24.99 4.97 18.80
N ALA A 5 -25.34 3.81 18.25
CA ALA A 5 -26.58 3.61 17.50
C ALA A 5 -27.67 3.09 18.42
N ILE A 6 -28.86 3.67 18.36
CA ILE A 6 -30.01 3.31 19.20
C ILE A 6 -31.17 2.92 18.29
N LEU A 7 -31.60 1.67 18.36
CA LEU A 7 -32.83 1.21 17.70
C LEU A 7 -34.01 1.42 18.64
N ASN A 8 -34.85 2.39 18.33
CA ASN A 8 -36.03 2.78 19.10
C ASN A 8 -37.31 2.60 18.28
N ASP A 9 -37.57 1.38 17.88
CA ASP A 9 -38.71 0.97 17.09
C ASP A 9 -39.92 0.51 17.96
N SER A 10 -39.89 0.82 19.27
CA SER A 10 -40.92 0.39 20.23
C SER A 10 -42.20 1.24 20.11
N ASP A 11 -43.35 0.55 19.98
CA ASP A 11 -44.67 1.18 20.03
C ASP A 11 -45.08 1.56 21.46
N GLU A 12 -44.37 1.09 22.48
CA GLU A 12 -44.61 1.38 23.89
C GLU A 12 -44.02 2.73 24.28
N SER A 13 -44.90 3.73 24.56
CA SER A 13 -44.49 5.09 24.93
C SER A 13 -43.50 5.15 26.10
N TYR A 14 -43.55 4.19 27.05
CA TYR A 14 -42.61 4.15 28.18
C TYR A 14 -41.22 3.72 27.76
N LYS A 15 -41.09 2.64 26.98
CA LYS A 15 -39.81 2.11 26.48
C LYS A 15 -39.13 3.15 25.60
N SER A 16 -39.89 3.76 24.68
CA SER A 16 -39.36 4.82 23.83
C SER A 16 -38.83 6.03 24.64
N LYS A 17 -39.55 6.46 25.69
CA LYS A 17 -39.06 7.53 26.57
C LYS A 17 -37.76 7.16 27.31
N VAL A 18 -37.62 5.95 27.75
CA VAL A 18 -36.36 5.48 28.41
C VAL A 18 -35.20 5.56 27.43
N MET A 19 -35.39 5.08 26.19
CA MET A 19 -34.35 5.12 25.13
C MET A 19 -33.93 6.57 24.80
N LEU A 20 -34.90 7.49 24.65
CA LEU A 20 -34.64 8.91 24.40
C LEU A 20 -33.90 9.56 25.58
N SER A 21 -34.30 9.27 26.83
CA SER A 21 -33.62 9.82 28.02
C SER A 21 -32.17 9.29 28.16
N ILE A 22 -31.90 8.07 27.74
CA ILE A 22 -30.55 7.52 27.67
C ILE A 22 -29.72 8.23 26.60
N ALA A 23 -30.32 8.48 25.44
CA ALA A 23 -29.64 9.24 24.38
C ALA A 23 -29.25 10.65 24.87
N ASP A 24 -30.17 11.34 25.52
CA ASP A 24 -29.93 12.68 26.07
C ASP A 24 -28.79 12.67 27.10
N GLU A 25 -28.77 11.71 28.03
CA GLU A 25 -27.73 11.56 29.04
C GLU A 25 -26.38 11.21 28.43
N LEU A 26 -26.33 10.28 27.45
CA LEU A 26 -25.11 9.93 26.72
C LEU A 26 -24.55 11.15 25.94
N ASN A 27 -25.41 11.94 25.30
CA ASN A 27 -25.01 13.14 24.60
C ASN A 27 -24.45 14.20 25.56
N SER A 28 -25.02 14.31 26.77
CA SER A 28 -24.54 15.26 27.78
C SER A 28 -23.10 15.00 28.25
N ILE A 29 -22.65 13.74 28.17
CA ILE A 29 -21.29 13.32 28.55
C ILE A 29 -20.35 13.14 27.34
N GLY A 30 -20.76 13.60 26.15
CA GLY A 30 -19.89 13.71 24.95
C GLY A 30 -19.93 12.54 23.97
N PHE A 31 -20.90 11.63 24.10
CA PHE A 31 -21.22 10.69 23.02
C PHE A 31 -22.11 11.35 21.97
N ASN A 32 -22.07 10.82 20.76
CA ASN A 32 -22.98 11.15 19.67
C ASN A 32 -23.95 9.99 19.48
N THR A 33 -25.24 10.21 19.67
CA THR A 33 -26.24 9.16 19.51
C THR A 33 -27.12 9.44 18.31
N ASP A 34 -27.31 8.42 17.44
CA ASP A 34 -28.32 8.43 16.40
C ASP A 34 -29.41 7.41 16.73
N ILE A 35 -30.66 7.81 16.54
CA ILE A 35 -31.84 7.02 16.86
C ILE A 35 -32.48 6.57 15.56
N TYR A 36 -32.75 5.30 15.45
CA TYR A 36 -33.34 4.64 14.30
C TYR A 36 -34.68 4.02 14.70
N ASP A 37 -35.66 4.10 13.85
CA ASP A 37 -36.97 3.43 13.95
C ASP A 37 -37.06 2.20 13.05
N ASP A 38 -36.03 1.93 12.26
CA ASP A 38 -35.89 0.77 11.37
C ASP A 38 -34.54 0.07 11.57
N GLU A 39 -34.58 -1.27 11.63
CA GLU A 39 -33.39 -2.11 11.81
C GLU A 39 -32.43 -2.01 10.62
N GLN A 40 -32.95 -1.96 9.38
CA GLN A 40 -32.11 -1.96 8.19
C GLN A 40 -31.35 -0.64 8.04
N ASP A 41 -32.01 0.47 8.36
CA ASP A 41 -31.38 1.80 8.36
C ASP A 41 -30.26 1.87 9.40
N MET A 42 -30.51 1.35 10.62
CA MET A 42 -29.47 1.26 11.65
C MET A 42 -28.29 0.40 11.19
N ILE A 43 -28.53 -0.80 10.68
CA ILE A 43 -27.47 -1.71 10.20
C ILE A 43 -26.65 -1.04 9.09
N SER A 44 -27.30 -0.43 8.11
CA SER A 44 -26.64 0.30 7.02
C SER A 44 -25.75 1.44 7.53
N SER A 45 -26.22 2.15 8.56
CA SER A 45 -25.46 3.24 9.18
C SER A 45 -24.23 2.72 9.94
N ILE A 46 -24.36 1.68 10.77
CA ILE A 46 -23.25 1.16 11.57
C ILE A 46 -22.19 0.44 10.74
N GLU A 47 -22.54 -0.15 9.59
CA GLU A 47 -21.58 -0.77 8.65
C GLU A 47 -20.54 0.20 8.13
N ASN A 48 -20.88 1.48 8.04
CA ASN A 48 -20.02 2.53 7.49
C ASN A 48 -19.43 3.47 8.56
N ASN A 49 -19.71 3.21 9.85
CA ASN A 49 -19.28 4.09 10.93
C ASN A 49 -18.15 3.49 11.78
N ALA A 50 -16.91 3.81 11.43
CA ALA A 50 -15.72 3.38 12.17
C ALA A 50 -15.64 3.94 13.62
N ARG A 51 -16.50 4.89 14.00
CA ARG A 51 -16.53 5.47 15.35
C ARG A 51 -17.54 4.80 16.27
N LEU A 52 -18.21 3.74 15.80
CA LEU A 52 -19.18 2.97 16.60
C LEU A 52 -18.52 2.42 17.87
N CYS A 53 -19.11 2.74 19.02
CA CYS A 53 -18.65 2.27 20.31
C CYS A 53 -19.73 1.60 21.17
N GLY A 54 -20.98 1.56 20.69
CA GLY A 54 -22.09 0.89 21.36
C GLY A 54 -23.30 0.80 20.46
N VAL A 55 -24.13 -0.21 20.67
CA VAL A 55 -25.45 -0.36 20.05
C VAL A 55 -26.46 -0.60 21.17
N ILE A 56 -27.61 0.07 21.11
CA ILE A 56 -28.70 -0.03 22.11
C ILE A 56 -29.96 -0.50 21.38
N PHE A 57 -30.66 -1.49 21.93
CA PHE A 57 -31.92 -1.97 21.37
C PHE A 57 -32.80 -2.71 22.40
N ASP A 58 -34.10 -2.88 22.06
CA ASP A 58 -35.08 -3.64 22.85
C ASP A 58 -34.97 -5.14 22.57
N TRP A 59 -34.58 -5.93 23.59
CA TRP A 59 -34.51 -7.40 23.48
C TRP A 59 -35.87 -8.07 23.31
N ASP A 60 -36.94 -7.46 23.83
CA ASP A 60 -38.26 -8.03 23.72
C ASP A 60 -38.79 -8.02 22.28
N ARG A 61 -38.21 -7.20 21.40
CA ARG A 61 -38.52 -7.11 19.97
C ARG A 61 -37.46 -7.73 19.06
N HIS A 62 -36.21 -7.63 19.45
CA HIS A 62 -35.05 -8.09 18.70
C HIS A 62 -34.29 -9.13 19.51
N ASP A 63 -34.01 -10.24 18.88
CA ASP A 63 -33.36 -11.38 19.51
C ASP A 63 -31.88 -11.51 19.10
N LEU A 64 -31.39 -12.73 19.23
CA LEU A 64 -30.05 -13.12 18.84
C LEU A 64 -29.72 -12.82 17.36
N ALA A 65 -30.71 -12.72 16.47
CA ALA A 65 -30.46 -12.51 15.05
C ALA A 65 -29.89 -11.11 14.78
N LEU A 66 -30.41 -10.09 15.46
CA LEU A 66 -29.83 -8.73 15.37
C LEU A 66 -28.41 -8.69 15.95
N CYS A 67 -28.19 -9.35 17.10
CA CYS A 67 -26.86 -9.46 17.67
C CYS A 67 -25.84 -10.12 16.70
N GLN A 68 -26.27 -11.14 15.96
CA GLN A 68 -25.41 -11.80 14.98
C GLN A 68 -25.07 -10.87 13.81
N LYS A 69 -26.02 -10.09 13.30
CA LYS A 69 -25.79 -9.07 12.26
C LYS A 69 -24.77 -8.03 12.74
N ILE A 70 -24.96 -7.47 13.93
CA ILE A 70 -24.03 -6.51 14.53
C ILE A 70 -22.65 -7.14 14.72
N SER A 71 -22.58 -8.39 15.19
CA SER A 71 -21.32 -9.12 15.38
C SER A 71 -20.56 -9.39 14.09
N GLN A 72 -21.26 -9.55 12.96
CA GLN A 72 -20.63 -9.66 11.64
C GLN A 72 -19.95 -8.35 11.23
N ILE A 73 -20.50 -7.20 11.64
CA ILE A 73 -19.94 -5.88 11.41
C ILE A 73 -18.78 -5.64 12.38
N ASN A 74 -19.01 -5.81 13.67
CA ASN A 74 -18.03 -5.62 14.73
C ASN A 74 -18.34 -6.55 15.94
N SER A 75 -17.64 -7.67 16.01
CA SER A 75 -17.87 -8.70 17.05
C SER A 75 -17.52 -8.25 18.47
N ARG A 76 -16.81 -7.13 18.65
CA ARG A 76 -16.34 -6.64 19.95
C ARG A 76 -17.17 -5.49 20.49
N VAL A 77 -17.96 -4.79 19.65
CA VAL A 77 -18.76 -3.65 20.09
C VAL A 77 -19.74 -4.07 21.19
N PRO A 78 -19.85 -3.33 22.31
CA PRO A 78 -20.83 -3.64 23.34
C PRO A 78 -22.25 -3.40 22.83
N ASN A 79 -23.11 -4.40 23.05
CA ASN A 79 -24.53 -4.35 22.76
C ASN A 79 -25.28 -4.18 24.09
N PHE A 80 -25.92 -3.04 24.27
CA PHE A 80 -26.72 -2.71 25.46
C PHE A 80 -28.17 -3.06 25.18
N VAL A 81 -28.67 -4.09 25.84
CA VAL A 81 -29.97 -4.69 25.57
C VAL A 81 -30.92 -4.40 26.69
N PHE A 82 -32.06 -3.83 26.37
CA PHE A 82 -33.11 -3.54 27.35
C PHE A 82 -34.18 -4.61 27.34
N VAL A 83 -34.59 -5.04 28.56
CA VAL A 83 -35.55 -6.12 28.77
C VAL A 83 -36.65 -5.70 29.73
N SER A 84 -37.86 -6.21 29.55
CA SER A 84 -38.96 -6.09 30.51
C SER A 84 -38.79 -7.10 31.65
N LYS A 85 -39.24 -6.78 32.86
CA LYS A 85 -39.01 -7.48 34.14
C LYS A 85 -39.26 -8.99 34.25
N ASN A 86 -39.78 -9.66 33.20
CA ASN A 86 -40.35 -11.03 33.36
C ASN A 86 -39.67 -12.15 32.57
N HIS A 87 -38.47 -11.96 32.05
CA HIS A 87 -37.78 -13.03 31.32
C HIS A 87 -36.60 -13.58 32.14
N GLY A 88 -36.80 -14.79 32.68
CA GLY A 88 -35.73 -15.61 33.21
C GLY A 88 -34.80 -16.04 32.04
N PHE A 89 -33.68 -15.36 31.89
CA PHE A 89 -32.70 -15.67 30.87
C PHE A 89 -31.77 -16.77 31.30
N GLU A 90 -32.07 -18.02 30.94
CA GLU A 90 -31.06 -19.08 30.77
C GLU A 90 -30.53 -19.03 29.30
N ILE A 91 -29.89 -17.96 28.89
CA ILE A 91 -29.08 -18.01 27.68
C ILE A 91 -27.77 -18.69 28.08
N LYS A 92 -27.45 -19.82 27.44
CA LYS A 92 -26.10 -20.40 27.48
C LYS A 92 -25.14 -19.44 26.79
N LEU A 93 -24.74 -18.38 27.51
CA LEU A 93 -23.83 -17.31 27.05
C LEU A 93 -22.42 -17.83 26.69
N SER A 94 -22.10 -19.09 27.07
CA SER A 94 -20.77 -19.66 26.86
C SER A 94 -20.42 -20.00 25.42
N GLN A 95 -21.34 -19.84 24.46
CA GLN A 95 -21.12 -20.09 23.02
C GLN A 95 -21.18 -18.85 22.13
N LEU A 96 -21.41 -17.65 22.70
CA LEU A 96 -21.59 -16.43 21.94
C LEU A 96 -20.38 -15.51 22.12
N THR A 97 -19.71 -15.21 21.03
CA THR A 97 -18.65 -14.18 20.93
C THR A 97 -19.21 -12.74 20.93
N ILE A 98 -20.42 -12.55 21.43
CA ILE A 98 -21.15 -11.27 21.38
C ILE A 98 -21.08 -10.60 22.75
N ASN A 99 -20.67 -9.34 22.78
CA ASN A 99 -20.58 -8.55 24.03
C ASN A 99 -21.96 -7.98 24.40
N LEU A 100 -22.76 -8.76 25.14
CA LEU A 100 -24.11 -8.38 25.57
C LEU A 100 -24.07 -7.81 27.01
N ARG A 101 -24.81 -6.71 27.22
CA ARG A 101 -25.04 -6.09 28.54
C ARG A 101 -26.53 -5.85 28.72
N PHE A 102 -27.17 -6.55 29.65
CA PHE A 102 -28.60 -6.46 29.90
C PHE A 102 -28.95 -5.35 30.90
N HIS A 103 -29.98 -4.58 30.57
CA HIS A 103 -30.51 -3.50 31.41
C HIS A 103 -32.04 -3.58 31.49
N GLU A 104 -32.61 -3.13 32.61
CA GLU A 104 -34.05 -3.00 32.78
C GLU A 104 -34.52 -1.58 32.38
N TYR A 105 -35.76 -1.46 31.89
CA TYR A 105 -36.38 -0.18 31.57
C TYR A 105 -36.78 0.59 32.85
N LEU A 106 -35.86 1.31 33.46
CA LEU A 106 -36.07 2.05 34.70
C LEU A 106 -35.54 3.49 34.61
N ILE A 107 -36.43 4.48 34.45
CA ILE A 107 -36.05 5.91 34.32
C ILE A 107 -35.24 6.38 35.53
N ALA A 108 -35.55 5.94 36.75
CA ALA A 108 -34.86 6.34 37.96
C ALA A 108 -33.38 5.92 38.02
N HIS A 109 -32.95 4.99 37.17
CA HIS A 109 -31.61 4.42 37.13
C HIS A 109 -30.79 4.81 35.91
N ILE A 110 -31.28 5.72 35.06
CA ILE A 110 -30.60 6.13 33.82
C ILE A 110 -29.14 6.57 34.08
N PRO A 111 -28.80 7.43 35.04
CA PRO A 111 -27.42 7.82 35.29
C PRO A 111 -26.52 6.61 35.64
N ASP A 112 -27.00 5.66 36.45
CA ASP A 112 -26.24 4.47 36.80
C ASP A 112 -26.05 3.53 35.58
N ILE A 113 -27.04 3.44 34.71
CA ILE A 113 -26.99 2.67 33.47
C ILE A 113 -25.94 3.28 32.53
N VAL A 114 -25.98 4.60 32.35
CA VAL A 114 -25.03 5.33 31.48
C VAL A 114 -23.59 5.20 31.99
N ILE A 115 -23.35 5.25 33.31
CA ILE A 115 -22.03 4.99 33.89
C ILE A 115 -21.54 3.58 33.53
N LYS A 116 -22.38 2.55 33.64
CA LYS A 116 -22.03 1.17 33.26
C LYS A 116 -21.79 1.05 31.77
N MET A 117 -22.57 1.75 30.92
CA MET A 117 -22.34 1.80 29.47
C MET A 117 -20.98 2.43 29.16
N GLN A 118 -20.65 3.55 29.80
CA GLN A 118 -19.36 4.22 29.64
C GLN A 118 -18.21 3.31 30.02
N GLN A 119 -18.30 2.60 31.14
CA GLN A 119 -17.28 1.62 31.57
C GLN A 119 -17.09 0.51 30.53
N ALA A 120 -18.19 -0.07 30.01
CA ALA A 120 -18.11 -1.11 28.98
C ALA A 120 -17.53 -0.59 27.65
N ILE A 121 -17.82 0.67 27.31
CA ILE A 121 -17.24 1.33 26.13
C ILE A 121 -15.74 1.57 26.33
N ASP A 122 -15.31 1.98 27.51
CA ASP A 122 -13.90 2.19 27.81
C ASP A 122 -13.12 0.88 27.81
N GLU A 123 -13.69 -0.19 28.39
CA GLU A 123 -13.14 -1.55 28.25
C GLU A 123 -13.00 -1.97 26.78
N TYR A 124 -14.04 -1.70 25.95
CA TYR A 124 -13.99 -1.98 24.53
C TYR A 124 -12.87 -1.21 23.84
N ARG A 125 -12.77 0.10 24.06
CA ARG A 125 -11.70 0.96 23.50
C ARG A 125 -10.32 0.44 23.83
N GLU A 126 -10.11 -0.05 25.05
CA GLU A 126 -8.84 -0.65 25.46
C GLU A 126 -8.54 -1.97 24.75
N THR A 127 -9.56 -2.76 24.42
CA THR A 127 -9.40 -4.07 23.78
C THR A 127 -9.13 -4.00 22.27
N ILE A 128 -9.49 -2.89 21.64
CA ILE A 128 -9.25 -2.71 20.20
C ILE A 128 -7.86 -2.19 19.87
N LEU A 129 -7.18 -1.55 20.84
CA LEU A 129 -5.82 -1.09 20.63
C LEU A 129 -4.84 -2.26 20.72
N PRO A 130 -3.95 -2.39 19.73
CA PRO A 130 -2.91 -3.42 19.76
C PRO A 130 -1.81 -3.07 20.76
N PRO A 131 -0.94 -4.02 21.15
CA PRO A 131 -0.09 -3.95 22.33
C PRO A 131 0.78 -2.69 22.46
N PHE A 132 1.61 -2.39 21.47
CA PHE A 132 2.51 -1.23 21.52
C PHE A 132 1.75 0.08 21.52
N THR A 133 0.75 0.22 20.68
CA THR A 133 -0.08 1.42 20.56
C THR A 133 -0.81 1.69 21.88
N LYS A 134 -1.34 0.64 22.52
CA LYS A 134 -1.96 0.74 23.85
C LYS A 134 -0.96 1.23 24.90
N ALA A 135 0.23 0.64 24.92
CA ALA A 135 1.31 1.03 25.85
C ALA A 135 1.74 2.49 25.62
N LEU A 136 1.93 2.90 24.36
CA LEU A 136 2.30 4.26 23.99
C LEU A 136 1.22 5.28 24.40
N PHE A 137 -0.05 5.02 24.11
CA PHE A 137 -1.14 5.94 24.49
C PHE A 137 -1.28 6.05 26.01
N SER A 138 -1.14 4.92 26.74
CA SER A 138 -1.11 4.93 28.19
C SER A 138 0.08 5.73 28.74
N TYR A 139 1.26 5.61 28.12
CA TYR A 139 2.45 6.37 28.51
C TYR A 139 2.25 7.88 28.31
N VAL A 140 1.74 8.29 27.14
CA VAL A 140 1.44 9.69 26.81
C VAL A 140 0.39 10.29 27.72
N GLY A 141 -0.60 9.50 28.16
CA GLY A 141 -1.64 9.91 29.09
C GLY A 141 -1.15 10.20 30.53
N LYS A 142 0.06 9.73 30.90
CA LYS A 142 0.65 9.97 32.21
C LYS A 142 1.45 11.28 32.21
N GLU A 143 1.31 12.09 33.27
CA GLU A 143 2.19 13.24 33.47
C GLU A 143 3.60 12.74 33.83
N LYS A 144 4.57 12.99 32.95
CA LYS A 144 5.97 12.63 33.13
C LYS A 144 6.88 13.82 32.84
N TYR A 145 7.86 14.02 33.68
CA TYR A 145 8.90 15.03 33.52
C TYR A 145 10.15 14.36 32.99
N THR A 146 10.45 14.58 31.70
CA THR A 146 11.57 13.96 31.02
C THR A 146 12.81 14.83 31.06
N PHE A 147 13.98 14.22 31.35
CA PHE A 147 15.31 14.83 31.29
C PHE A 147 16.24 14.05 30.36
N CYS A 148 15.65 13.41 29.34
CA CYS A 148 16.34 12.61 28.33
C CYS A 148 15.94 13.05 26.94
N THR A 149 16.54 12.48 25.91
CA THR A 149 16.15 12.71 24.51
C THR A 149 14.72 12.24 24.24
N PRO A 150 14.01 12.87 23.28
CA PRO A 150 14.44 13.96 22.39
C PRO A 150 14.42 15.32 23.09
N GLY A 151 15.29 16.23 22.61
CA GLY A 151 15.53 17.54 23.23
C GLY A 151 14.33 18.50 23.28
N HIS A 152 13.25 18.22 22.55
CA HIS A 152 12.02 19.03 22.62
C HIS A 152 11.19 18.77 23.87
N MET A 153 11.51 17.73 24.67
CA MET A 153 10.88 17.43 25.98
C MET A 153 9.35 17.43 25.91
N GLY A 154 8.77 16.54 25.09
CA GLY A 154 7.33 16.48 24.88
C GLY A 154 6.72 17.71 24.19
N GLY A 155 7.55 18.49 23.50
CA GLY A 155 7.13 19.68 22.74
C GLY A 155 7.44 21.02 23.42
N THR A 156 7.73 21.07 24.72
CA THR A 156 7.92 22.33 25.46
C THR A 156 9.04 23.22 24.93
N ALA A 157 10.04 22.66 24.24
CA ALA A 157 11.09 23.44 23.60
C ALA A 157 10.58 24.24 22.40
N PHE A 158 9.60 23.72 21.67
CA PHE A 158 9.01 24.43 20.51
C PHE A 158 8.24 25.67 20.97
N GLU A 159 7.54 25.62 22.06
CA GLU A 159 6.76 26.74 22.62
C GLU A 159 7.61 27.95 23.07
N ARG A 160 8.95 27.82 23.08
CA ARG A 160 9.88 28.90 23.47
C ARG A 160 10.22 29.90 22.37
N SER A 161 9.65 29.73 21.18
CA SER A 161 9.83 30.68 20.08
C SER A 161 8.57 30.77 19.22
N PRO A 162 8.30 31.89 18.54
CA PRO A 162 7.12 32.02 17.68
C PRO A 162 7.04 30.99 16.56
N ALA A 163 8.15 30.66 15.91
CA ALA A 163 8.19 29.65 14.86
C ALA A 163 7.93 28.24 15.44
N GLY A 164 8.48 27.96 16.60
CA GLY A 164 8.24 26.68 17.29
C GLY A 164 6.81 26.54 17.76
N ALA A 165 6.20 27.59 18.29
CA ALA A 165 4.80 27.57 18.72
C ALA A 165 3.85 27.25 17.54
N LEU A 166 4.05 27.89 16.36
CA LEU A 166 3.27 27.55 15.16
C LEU A 166 3.45 26.10 14.72
N PHE A 167 4.66 25.57 14.85
CA PHE A 167 4.94 24.16 14.55
C PHE A 167 4.24 23.22 15.55
N TYR A 168 4.27 23.55 16.84
CA TYR A 168 3.58 22.81 17.88
C TYR A 168 2.06 22.79 17.68
N ASP A 169 1.47 23.97 17.43
CA ASP A 169 0.04 24.12 17.17
C ASP A 169 -0.42 23.29 15.96
N PHE A 170 0.40 23.24 14.91
CA PHE A 170 0.09 22.47 13.69
C PHE A 170 0.08 20.96 13.95
N TYR A 171 1.09 20.42 14.66
CA TYR A 171 1.21 19.00 14.91
C TYR A 171 0.44 18.49 16.12
N GLY A 172 0.23 19.34 17.11
CA GLY A 172 -0.51 19.06 18.33
C GLY A 172 0.28 18.31 19.42
N GLU A 173 -0.15 18.46 20.64
CA GLU A 173 0.50 17.95 21.86
C GLU A 173 0.77 16.45 21.79
N ASN A 174 -0.21 15.63 21.39
CA ASN A 174 -0.07 14.18 21.37
C ASN A 174 1.03 13.70 20.43
N THR A 175 1.23 14.38 19.30
CA THR A 175 2.32 14.07 18.37
C THR A 175 3.67 14.30 19.06
N MET A 176 3.83 15.44 19.74
CA MET A 176 5.07 15.78 20.44
C MET A 176 5.35 14.88 21.64
N ARG A 177 4.32 14.53 22.42
CA ARG A 177 4.45 13.67 23.59
C ARG A 177 4.66 12.19 23.25
N SER A 178 4.25 11.77 22.07
CA SER A 178 4.48 10.40 21.57
C SER A 178 5.86 10.21 20.93
N ASP A 179 6.61 11.28 20.68
CA ASP A 179 7.97 11.20 20.18
C ASP A 179 8.93 10.91 21.33
N ILE A 180 9.19 9.62 21.55
CA ILE A 180 10.00 9.08 22.63
C ILE A 180 11.11 8.23 22.00
N SER A 181 12.35 8.65 22.13
CA SER A 181 13.47 8.03 21.41
C SER A 181 14.38 7.15 22.29
N VAL A 182 14.07 7.04 23.57
CA VAL A 182 14.87 6.25 24.52
C VAL A 182 14.08 5.05 24.97
N SER A 183 14.77 3.93 25.14
CA SER A 183 14.17 2.72 25.71
C SER A 183 13.63 3.02 27.11
N MET A 184 12.33 2.93 27.27
CA MET A 184 11.64 3.02 28.53
C MET A 184 11.19 1.63 28.93
N ASP A 185 11.39 1.23 30.18
CA ASP A 185 11.03 -0.10 30.65
C ASP A 185 9.57 -0.45 30.36
N GLU A 186 8.68 0.55 30.39
CA GLU A 186 7.25 0.40 30.10
C GLU A 186 6.95 0.16 28.61
N LEU A 187 7.83 0.57 27.70
CA LEU A 187 7.65 0.49 26.26
C LEU A 187 8.56 -0.56 25.59
N GLY A 188 9.60 -1.01 26.31
CA GLY A 188 10.61 -1.91 25.75
C GLY A 188 11.52 -1.23 24.74
N SER A 189 12.17 -2.02 23.88
CA SER A 189 13.14 -1.56 22.88
C SER A 189 12.83 -2.18 21.51
N LEU A 190 12.74 -1.33 20.49
CA LEU A 190 12.60 -1.81 19.11
C LEU A 190 13.86 -2.53 18.63
N LEU A 191 15.05 -2.07 19.03
CA LEU A 191 16.34 -2.64 18.61
C LEU A 191 16.62 -4.01 19.23
N ASP A 192 16.15 -4.21 20.49
CA ASP A 192 16.30 -5.46 21.20
C ASP A 192 15.07 -6.37 21.04
N HIS A 193 14.07 -5.91 20.30
CA HIS A 193 12.80 -6.61 20.11
C HIS A 193 12.20 -7.08 21.44
N SER A 194 12.05 -6.16 22.41
CA SER A 194 11.62 -6.46 23.78
C SER A 194 10.35 -5.69 24.19
N GLY A 195 9.65 -6.19 25.22
CA GLY A 195 8.45 -5.57 25.77
C GLY A 195 7.35 -5.36 24.73
N PRO A 196 6.58 -4.25 24.82
CA PRO A 196 5.52 -3.94 23.87
C PRO A 196 5.92 -3.93 22.39
N HIS A 197 7.17 -3.60 22.05
CA HIS A 197 7.67 -3.71 20.68
C HIS A 197 7.66 -5.16 20.19
N ARG A 198 8.16 -6.09 21.03
CA ARG A 198 8.12 -7.52 20.69
C ARG A 198 6.68 -8.04 20.56
N GLU A 199 5.80 -7.60 21.43
CA GLU A 199 4.39 -7.97 21.36
C GLU A 199 3.74 -7.45 20.08
N ALA A 200 4.06 -6.22 19.66
CA ALA A 200 3.61 -5.65 18.38
C ALA A 200 4.10 -6.46 17.17
N GLU A 201 5.39 -6.82 17.16
CA GLU A 201 5.97 -7.62 16.08
C GLU A 201 5.33 -9.03 16.00
N ASN A 202 5.07 -9.66 17.15
CA ASN A 202 4.34 -10.93 17.22
C ASN A 202 2.88 -10.78 16.75
N TYR A 203 2.23 -9.69 17.14
CA TYR A 203 0.87 -9.39 16.68
C TYR A 203 0.83 -9.22 15.16
N ILE A 204 1.74 -8.42 14.59
CA ILE A 204 1.88 -8.23 13.15
C ILE A 204 2.15 -9.56 12.45
N ALA A 205 3.07 -10.39 12.96
CA ALA A 205 3.38 -11.69 12.38
C ALA A 205 2.12 -12.58 12.30
N SER A 206 1.30 -12.59 13.36
CA SER A 206 0.04 -13.34 13.38
C SER A 206 -0.99 -12.86 12.33
N VAL A 207 -1.00 -11.55 12.03
CA VAL A 207 -1.92 -10.95 11.06
C VAL A 207 -1.47 -11.22 9.62
N PHE A 208 -0.15 -11.19 9.37
CA PHE A 208 0.44 -11.37 8.04
C PHE A 208 0.81 -12.83 7.72
N ASN A 209 0.44 -13.80 8.56
CA ASN A 209 0.76 -15.23 8.39
C ASN A 209 2.28 -15.49 8.28
N ALA A 210 3.06 -14.76 9.05
CA ALA A 210 4.51 -14.91 9.13
C ALA A 210 4.92 -15.63 10.44
N ASP A 211 6.09 -16.28 10.43
CA ASP A 211 6.68 -16.84 11.66
C ASP A 211 7.27 -15.73 12.52
N ARG A 212 7.82 -14.69 11.88
CA ARG A 212 8.37 -13.49 12.52
C ARG A 212 8.08 -12.26 11.67
N SER A 213 7.90 -11.12 12.34
CA SER A 213 7.83 -9.81 11.68
C SER A 213 8.69 -8.79 12.41
N TYR A 214 9.23 -7.85 11.67
CA TYR A 214 10.07 -6.76 12.17
C TYR A 214 9.57 -5.43 11.64
N ILE A 215 9.44 -4.44 12.51
CA ILE A 215 9.03 -3.09 12.14
C ILE A 215 10.26 -2.29 11.68
N ILE A 216 10.15 -1.63 10.55
CA ILE A 216 11.19 -0.77 9.99
C ILE A 216 10.66 0.66 9.89
N THR A 217 11.37 1.61 10.49
CA THR A 217 10.98 3.03 10.53
C THR A 217 11.65 3.89 9.48
N ASN A 218 12.33 3.28 8.50
CA ASN A 218 13.06 4.00 7.45
C ASN A 218 12.78 3.44 6.05
N GLY A 219 11.56 2.93 5.85
CA GLY A 219 11.05 2.46 4.56
C GLY A 219 11.61 1.12 4.10
N THR A 220 10.97 0.54 3.08
CA THR A 220 11.42 -0.73 2.49
C THR A 220 12.83 -0.65 1.89
N SER A 221 13.32 0.54 1.56
CA SER A 221 14.74 0.71 1.16
C SER A 221 15.71 0.25 2.24
N THR A 222 15.36 0.43 3.52
CA THR A 222 16.11 -0.13 4.64
C THR A 222 15.80 -1.61 4.83
N ALA A 223 14.54 -2.01 4.77
CA ALA A 223 14.13 -3.41 4.89
C ALA A 223 14.87 -4.32 3.88
N ASN A 224 14.96 -3.89 2.62
CA ASN A 224 15.68 -4.61 1.57
C ASN A 224 17.18 -4.79 1.89
N LYS A 225 17.82 -3.75 2.46
CA LYS A 225 19.23 -3.83 2.86
C LYS A 225 19.42 -4.77 4.06
N VAL A 226 18.54 -4.74 5.04
CA VAL A 226 18.58 -5.66 6.20
C VAL A 226 18.50 -7.11 5.73
N VAL A 227 17.51 -7.44 4.90
CA VAL A 227 17.35 -8.80 4.35
C VAL A 227 18.57 -9.20 3.52
N GLY A 228 19.07 -8.32 2.66
CA GLY A 228 20.23 -8.61 1.83
C GLY A 228 21.51 -8.77 2.65
N MET A 229 21.75 -7.95 3.67
CA MET A 229 22.92 -8.07 4.56
C MET A 229 22.89 -9.37 5.37
N TYR A 230 21.71 -9.84 5.75
CA TYR A 230 21.55 -11.14 6.40
C TYR A 230 21.78 -12.31 5.44
N SER A 231 21.23 -12.23 4.22
CA SER A 231 21.13 -13.37 3.30
C SER A 231 22.33 -13.54 2.37
N CYS A 232 23.15 -12.51 2.21
CA CYS A 232 24.23 -12.46 1.25
C CYS A 232 25.58 -12.28 1.94
N HIS A 233 26.59 -12.99 1.48
CA HIS A 233 27.98 -12.82 1.94
C HIS A 233 28.85 -12.21 0.83
N ALA A 234 29.95 -11.57 1.19
CA ALA A 234 30.92 -11.04 0.24
C ALA A 234 31.42 -12.13 -0.74
N GLY A 235 31.42 -11.80 -2.02
CA GLY A 235 31.74 -12.74 -3.11
C GLY A 235 30.61 -13.69 -3.48
N GLY A 236 29.44 -13.64 -2.78
CA GLY A 236 28.31 -14.52 -3.07
C GLY A 236 27.59 -14.13 -4.37
N THR A 237 26.95 -15.11 -5.01
CA THR A 237 26.11 -14.91 -6.19
C THR A 237 24.66 -14.80 -5.78
N VAL A 238 23.91 -13.83 -6.36
CA VAL A 238 22.52 -13.54 -6.06
C VAL A 238 21.69 -13.40 -7.34
N LEU A 239 20.54 -14.06 -7.41
CA LEU A 239 19.57 -13.81 -8.48
C LEU A 239 18.82 -12.53 -8.18
N VAL A 240 18.69 -11.65 -9.16
CA VAL A 240 18.06 -10.33 -8.99
C VAL A 240 17.08 -10.08 -10.13
N ASP A 241 15.83 -9.80 -9.80
CA ASP A 241 14.86 -9.28 -10.75
C ASP A 241 15.35 -7.97 -11.35
N ARG A 242 15.42 -7.86 -12.66
CA ARG A 242 15.86 -6.63 -13.33
C ARG A 242 14.88 -5.47 -13.15
N ASN A 243 13.65 -5.72 -12.73
CA ASN A 243 12.70 -4.71 -12.29
C ASN A 243 12.91 -4.26 -10.84
N CYS A 244 14.05 -4.59 -10.21
CA CYS A 244 14.29 -4.27 -8.82
C CYS A 244 14.31 -2.75 -8.56
N HIS A 245 13.86 -2.37 -7.37
CA HIS A 245 13.95 -1.00 -6.89
C HIS A 245 15.43 -0.59 -6.66
N LYS A 246 15.74 0.70 -6.82
CA LYS A 246 17.09 1.27 -6.61
C LYS A 246 17.75 0.87 -5.28
N SER A 247 16.97 0.54 -4.23
CA SER A 247 17.53 0.08 -2.95
C SER A 247 18.28 -1.25 -3.06
N ILE A 248 17.90 -2.11 -4.01
CA ILE A 248 18.60 -3.35 -4.30
C ILE A 248 19.95 -3.04 -5.02
N THR A 249 19.96 -2.05 -5.92
CA THR A 249 21.22 -1.57 -6.50
C THR A 249 22.15 -1.03 -5.41
N HIS A 250 21.64 -0.24 -4.47
CA HIS A 250 22.44 0.25 -3.34
C HIS A 250 22.93 -0.91 -2.45
N LEU A 251 22.11 -1.95 -2.22
CA LEU A 251 22.55 -3.16 -1.54
C LEU A 251 23.74 -3.79 -2.27
N MET A 252 23.67 -3.97 -3.59
CA MET A 252 24.76 -4.53 -4.40
C MET A 252 26.02 -3.66 -4.39
N MET A 253 25.87 -2.33 -4.31
CA MET A 253 27.00 -1.40 -4.16
C MET A 253 27.67 -1.52 -2.79
N MET A 254 26.90 -1.75 -1.73
CA MET A 254 27.39 -1.88 -0.35
C MET A 254 28.00 -3.25 -0.07
N SER A 255 27.41 -4.30 -0.63
CA SER A 255 27.78 -5.70 -0.38
C SER A 255 28.57 -6.25 -1.58
N ASP A 256 29.76 -6.75 -1.43
CA ASP A 256 30.54 -7.32 -2.53
C ASP A 256 29.90 -8.63 -3.05
N ILE A 257 28.72 -8.52 -3.67
CA ILE A 257 27.95 -9.62 -4.25
C ILE A 257 27.97 -9.54 -5.79
N THR A 258 27.83 -10.69 -6.44
CA THR A 258 27.75 -10.82 -7.90
C THR A 258 26.29 -11.04 -8.29
N PRO A 259 25.58 -10.04 -8.89
CA PRO A 259 24.22 -10.24 -9.35
C PRO A 259 24.16 -11.04 -10.65
N VAL A 260 23.16 -11.90 -10.75
CA VAL A 260 22.72 -12.54 -11.98
C VAL A 260 21.28 -12.11 -12.22
N TYR A 261 21.07 -11.36 -13.29
CA TYR A 261 19.76 -10.73 -13.53
C TYR A 261 18.81 -11.67 -14.24
N LEU A 262 17.58 -11.79 -13.69
CA LEU A 262 16.44 -12.39 -14.34
C LEU A 262 15.68 -11.32 -15.12
N LYS A 263 15.38 -11.58 -16.40
CA LYS A 263 14.83 -10.58 -17.31
C LYS A 263 13.30 -10.59 -17.28
N PRO A 264 12.64 -9.50 -16.88
CA PRO A 264 11.19 -9.34 -16.96
C PRO A 264 10.74 -8.94 -18.38
N THR A 265 9.45 -9.08 -18.63
CA THR A 265 8.80 -8.65 -19.87
C THR A 265 8.31 -7.19 -19.80
N ARG A 266 7.98 -6.62 -20.98
CA ARG A 266 7.30 -5.33 -21.10
C ARG A 266 6.30 -5.39 -22.26
N ASN A 267 5.26 -4.57 -22.21
CA ASN A 267 4.37 -4.40 -23.35
C ASN A 267 4.65 -3.09 -24.10
N ALA A 268 3.95 -2.85 -25.20
CA ALA A 268 4.13 -1.69 -26.04
C ALA A 268 3.80 -0.34 -25.34
N TYR A 269 2.94 -0.34 -24.34
CA TYR A 269 2.65 0.86 -23.51
C TYR A 269 3.76 1.19 -22.52
N GLY A 270 4.80 0.35 -22.41
CA GLY A 270 5.84 0.48 -21.41
C GLY A 270 5.43 -0.04 -20.03
N ILE A 271 4.32 -0.79 -19.95
CA ILE A 271 3.88 -1.44 -18.72
C ILE A 271 4.85 -2.57 -18.37
N LEU A 272 5.25 -2.61 -17.11
CA LEU A 272 6.16 -3.63 -16.57
C LEU A 272 5.44 -4.96 -16.41
N GLY A 273 5.93 -5.98 -17.10
CA GLY A 273 5.53 -7.37 -16.93
C GLY A 273 6.41 -8.11 -15.92
N GLY A 274 6.19 -9.40 -15.82
CA GLY A 274 6.96 -10.29 -14.97
C GLY A 274 8.06 -11.03 -15.69
N ILE A 275 8.85 -11.75 -14.91
CA ILE A 275 9.87 -12.70 -15.37
C ILE A 275 9.13 -13.96 -15.86
N PRO A 276 9.38 -14.47 -17.07
CA PRO A 276 8.79 -15.72 -17.57
C PRO A 276 9.08 -16.93 -16.67
N LYS A 277 8.19 -17.93 -16.64
CA LYS A 277 8.37 -19.16 -15.84
C LYS A 277 9.67 -19.88 -16.15
N SER A 278 10.09 -19.90 -17.41
CA SER A 278 11.31 -20.56 -17.87
C SER A 278 12.58 -20.01 -17.21
N GLU A 279 12.60 -18.70 -16.91
CA GLU A 279 13.73 -18.02 -16.25
C GLU A 279 13.99 -18.54 -14.83
N PHE A 280 12.99 -19.13 -14.17
CA PHE A 280 13.12 -19.69 -12.81
C PHE A 280 13.62 -21.14 -12.78
N SER A 281 13.81 -21.76 -13.95
CA SER A 281 14.26 -23.15 -14.03
C SER A 281 15.74 -23.30 -13.65
N HIS A 282 16.09 -24.48 -13.13
CA HIS A 282 17.49 -24.81 -12.79
C HIS A 282 18.39 -24.72 -14.03
N GLU A 283 17.92 -25.25 -15.15
CA GLU A 283 18.66 -25.30 -16.43
C GLU A 283 18.93 -23.89 -16.97
N HIS A 284 17.95 -22.98 -16.87
CA HIS A 284 18.14 -21.59 -17.31
C HIS A 284 19.17 -20.86 -16.44
N ILE A 285 19.05 -20.99 -15.11
CA ILE A 285 20.00 -20.38 -14.17
C ILE A 285 21.40 -20.90 -14.38
N GLU A 286 21.55 -22.21 -14.58
CA GLU A 286 22.87 -22.81 -14.89
C GLU A 286 23.46 -22.25 -16.18
N ALA A 287 22.63 -22.09 -17.21
CA ALA A 287 23.04 -21.47 -18.48
C ALA A 287 23.50 -20.03 -18.30
N LEU A 288 22.75 -19.22 -17.51
CA LEU A 288 23.14 -17.83 -17.21
C LEU A 288 24.46 -17.74 -16.46
N LEU A 289 24.68 -18.60 -15.44
CA LEU A 289 25.92 -18.67 -14.68
C LEU A 289 27.12 -19.03 -15.60
N LYS A 290 26.95 -20.04 -16.43
CA LYS A 290 27.97 -20.48 -17.38
C LYS A 290 28.30 -19.39 -18.40
N ALA A 291 27.28 -18.70 -18.94
CA ALA A 291 27.48 -17.60 -19.90
C ALA A 291 28.25 -16.41 -19.29
N GLN A 292 28.13 -16.19 -18.00
CA GLN A 292 28.82 -15.15 -17.25
C GLN A 292 30.16 -15.61 -16.62
N GLY A 293 30.52 -16.87 -16.77
CA GLY A 293 31.73 -17.45 -16.18
C GLY A 293 31.67 -17.56 -14.64
N ILE A 294 30.49 -17.63 -14.06
CA ILE A 294 30.25 -17.72 -12.62
C ILE A 294 30.17 -19.19 -12.21
N GLY A 295 31.08 -19.63 -11.36
CA GLY A 295 31.14 -21.02 -10.87
C GLY A 295 30.34 -21.28 -9.60
N GLN A 296 29.82 -20.24 -8.94
CA GLN A 296 29.12 -20.37 -7.67
C GLN A 296 27.60 -20.32 -7.87
N TRP A 297 26.90 -21.29 -7.27
CA TRP A 297 25.41 -21.28 -7.27
C TRP A 297 24.86 -20.15 -6.42
N PRO A 298 23.72 -19.49 -6.84
CA PRO A 298 23.15 -18.40 -6.09
C PRO A 298 22.70 -18.82 -4.69
N CYS A 299 23.07 -18.03 -3.68
CA CYS A 299 22.66 -18.25 -2.29
C CYS A 299 21.30 -17.66 -1.96
N HIS A 300 20.87 -16.64 -2.72
CA HIS A 300 19.68 -15.83 -2.47
C HIS A 300 19.06 -15.36 -3.78
N ALA A 301 17.75 -15.10 -3.76
CA ALA A 301 17.05 -14.49 -4.88
C ALA A 301 16.17 -13.32 -4.41
N ILE A 302 16.13 -12.24 -5.17
CA ILE A 302 15.34 -11.05 -4.91
C ILE A 302 14.37 -10.85 -6.07
N ILE A 303 13.06 -10.94 -5.79
CA ILE A 303 11.98 -10.87 -6.78
C ILE A 303 11.03 -9.73 -6.39
N THR A 304 10.75 -8.81 -7.31
CA THR A 304 9.83 -7.70 -7.09
C THR A 304 8.38 -8.16 -7.29
N ASN A 305 7.60 -8.22 -6.24
CA ASN A 305 6.19 -8.60 -6.26
C ASN A 305 5.32 -7.54 -5.56
N SER A 306 4.42 -6.85 -6.24
CA SER A 306 4.05 -6.88 -7.66
C SER A 306 4.96 -5.96 -8.49
N THR A 307 4.78 -6.01 -9.84
CA THR A 307 5.35 -4.96 -10.68
C THR A 307 4.74 -3.60 -10.34
N TYR A 308 5.41 -2.51 -10.72
CA TYR A 308 4.93 -1.16 -10.45
C TYR A 308 3.53 -0.90 -11.02
N ASP A 309 3.27 -1.42 -12.21
CA ASP A 309 2.01 -1.23 -12.93
C ASP A 309 0.88 -2.18 -12.47
N GLY A 310 1.15 -3.08 -11.51
CA GLY A 310 0.12 -3.90 -10.89
C GLY A 310 -0.06 -5.29 -11.51
N LEU A 311 1.02 -6.03 -11.66
CA LEU A 311 0.97 -7.46 -11.98
C LEU A 311 1.58 -8.28 -10.86
N PHE A 312 0.80 -9.21 -10.32
CA PHE A 312 1.24 -10.17 -9.30
C PHE A 312 1.81 -11.43 -9.92
N TYR A 313 2.82 -11.98 -9.27
CA TYR A 313 3.24 -13.36 -9.49
C TYR A 313 2.37 -14.36 -8.74
N ASN A 314 2.33 -15.59 -9.24
CA ASN A 314 2.02 -16.77 -8.44
C ASN A 314 3.25 -17.08 -7.58
N THR A 315 3.28 -16.55 -6.34
CA THR A 315 4.43 -16.70 -5.43
C THR A 315 4.66 -18.14 -5.02
N GLN A 316 3.61 -18.96 -4.97
CA GLN A 316 3.73 -20.38 -4.65
C GLN A 316 4.52 -21.13 -5.71
N PHE A 317 4.28 -20.83 -7.00
CA PHE A 317 5.09 -21.38 -8.09
C PHE A 317 6.56 -21.01 -7.94
N ILE A 318 6.89 -19.74 -7.69
CA ILE A 318 8.28 -19.28 -7.53
C ILE A 318 8.95 -19.98 -6.34
N LYS A 319 8.29 -20.08 -5.20
CA LYS A 319 8.83 -20.76 -4.00
C LYS A 319 9.15 -22.23 -4.26
N GLN A 320 8.35 -22.91 -5.07
CA GLN A 320 8.53 -24.32 -5.40
C GLN A 320 9.60 -24.55 -6.47
N THR A 321 9.69 -23.65 -7.46
CA THR A 321 10.51 -23.86 -8.65
C THR A 321 11.91 -23.28 -8.51
N LEU A 322 12.04 -22.07 -7.93
CA LEU A 322 13.32 -21.37 -7.89
C LEU A 322 14.35 -22.14 -7.03
N PRO A 323 15.48 -22.60 -7.60
CA PRO A 323 16.37 -23.55 -6.94
C PRO A 323 17.39 -22.88 -6.00
N VAL A 324 16.92 -21.99 -5.13
CA VAL A 324 17.69 -21.32 -4.07
C VAL A 324 17.07 -21.59 -2.71
N LYS A 325 17.85 -21.51 -1.64
CA LYS A 325 17.37 -21.73 -0.28
C LYS A 325 16.64 -20.52 0.29
N SER A 326 17.07 -19.31 -0.08
CA SER A 326 16.51 -18.05 0.44
C SER A 326 15.90 -17.23 -0.69
N ILE A 327 14.65 -16.80 -0.52
CA ILE A 327 13.91 -15.98 -1.48
C ILE A 327 13.38 -14.74 -0.76
N HIS A 328 13.65 -13.58 -1.32
CA HIS A 328 13.13 -12.30 -0.87
C HIS A 328 12.13 -11.74 -1.89
N PHE A 329 10.89 -11.61 -1.50
CA PHE A 329 9.89 -10.86 -2.25
C PHE A 329 9.90 -9.40 -1.80
N ASP A 330 10.35 -8.50 -2.68
CA ASP A 330 10.15 -7.06 -2.50
C ASP A 330 8.68 -6.73 -2.86
N SER A 331 7.82 -6.78 -1.86
CA SER A 331 6.37 -6.54 -1.94
C SER A 331 6.02 -5.11 -1.49
N ALA A 332 6.92 -4.15 -1.72
CA ALA A 332 6.74 -2.77 -1.26
C ALA A 332 5.42 -2.12 -1.75
N TRP A 333 4.86 -2.59 -2.86
CA TRP A 333 3.65 -2.07 -3.47
C TRP A 333 2.38 -2.84 -3.13
N VAL A 334 2.47 -3.94 -2.36
CA VAL A 334 1.32 -4.83 -2.18
C VAL A 334 1.20 -5.39 -0.75
N PRO A 335 1.25 -4.53 0.28
CA PRO A 335 1.17 -4.98 1.68
C PRO A 335 -0.22 -5.54 2.06
N TYR A 336 -1.21 -5.53 1.18
CA TYR A 336 -2.61 -5.95 1.41
C TYR A 336 -2.92 -7.37 0.94
N THR A 337 -1.98 -8.07 0.31
CA THR A 337 -2.25 -9.35 -0.38
C THR A 337 -2.63 -10.53 0.50
N GLN A 338 -2.51 -10.40 1.83
CA GLN A 338 -2.97 -11.43 2.78
C GLN A 338 -4.46 -11.30 3.16
N PHE A 339 -5.13 -10.20 2.79
CA PHE A 339 -6.38 -9.80 3.43
C PHE A 339 -7.64 -10.00 2.56
N HIS A 340 -7.50 -10.59 1.38
CA HIS A 340 -8.67 -10.93 0.58
C HIS A 340 -8.43 -12.21 -0.23
N PRO A 341 -9.42 -13.11 -0.36
CA PRO A 341 -9.27 -14.39 -1.07
C PRO A 341 -8.80 -14.28 -2.52
N VAL A 342 -9.14 -13.18 -3.20
CA VAL A 342 -8.73 -12.91 -4.59
C VAL A 342 -7.21 -12.83 -4.77
N TYR A 343 -6.49 -12.52 -3.70
CA TYR A 343 -5.02 -12.46 -3.67
C TYR A 343 -4.36 -13.76 -3.20
N GLN A 344 -5.10 -14.88 -3.17
CA GLN A 344 -4.50 -16.16 -2.81
C GLN A 344 -3.28 -16.46 -3.68
N ASN A 345 -2.17 -16.92 -3.06
CA ASN A 345 -0.88 -17.18 -3.70
C ASN A 345 -0.19 -15.94 -4.34
N LYS A 346 -0.56 -14.72 -3.94
CA LYS A 346 0.07 -13.48 -4.44
C LYS A 346 1.07 -12.87 -3.44
N SER A 347 1.07 -13.31 -2.18
CA SER A 347 2.01 -12.89 -1.14
C SER A 347 3.13 -13.91 -0.94
N GLY A 348 4.32 -13.45 -0.56
CA GLY A 348 5.42 -14.32 -0.14
C GLY A 348 5.09 -15.13 1.12
N MET A 349 4.29 -14.57 2.04
CA MET A 349 3.85 -15.22 3.28
C MET A 349 2.64 -16.13 3.07
N GLY A 350 1.96 -16.05 1.93
CA GLY A 350 0.78 -16.89 1.60
C GLY A 350 1.15 -18.27 1.07
N GLY A 351 0.13 -19.09 0.83
CA GLY A 351 0.26 -20.44 0.28
C GLY A 351 0.88 -21.46 1.25
N GLU A 352 1.23 -22.63 0.71
CA GLU A 352 1.78 -23.72 1.50
C GLU A 352 3.29 -23.50 1.80
N PRO A 353 3.74 -23.87 3.01
CA PRO A 353 5.17 -23.87 3.33
C PRO A 353 5.96 -24.77 2.38
N VAL A 354 7.12 -24.33 1.97
CA VAL A 354 8.04 -25.13 1.13
C VAL A 354 9.23 -25.54 1.99
N SER A 355 9.39 -26.85 2.23
CA SER A 355 10.44 -27.38 3.09
C SER A 355 11.84 -26.93 2.66
N GLY A 356 12.64 -26.49 3.62
CA GLY A 356 14.03 -26.05 3.39
C GLY A 356 14.17 -24.70 2.70
N LYS A 357 13.07 -23.93 2.57
CA LYS A 357 13.08 -22.56 2.06
C LYS A 357 12.96 -21.54 3.21
N LEU A 358 13.76 -20.48 3.11
CA LEU A 358 13.63 -19.29 3.93
C LEU A 358 13.07 -18.17 3.06
N ILE A 359 11.91 -17.65 3.43
CA ILE A 359 11.19 -16.64 2.67
C ILE A 359 11.19 -15.33 3.46
N PHE A 360 11.62 -14.27 2.83
CA PHE A 360 11.46 -12.89 3.28
C PHE A 360 10.45 -12.18 2.41
N GLU A 361 9.65 -11.33 3.02
CA GLU A 361 8.77 -10.39 2.33
C GLU A 361 8.93 -9.01 2.95
N THR A 362 9.34 -8.02 2.16
CA THR A 362 9.45 -6.62 2.61
C THR A 362 8.29 -5.81 2.06
N GLN A 363 7.66 -5.03 2.92
CA GLN A 363 6.46 -4.27 2.58
C GLN A 363 6.57 -2.81 3.01
N SER A 364 6.21 -1.87 2.12
CA SER A 364 5.97 -0.47 2.49
C SER A 364 4.54 -0.32 2.98
N THR A 365 4.33 -0.42 4.27
CA THR A 365 3.01 -0.29 4.89
C THR A 365 2.33 1.02 4.50
N HIS A 366 3.11 2.11 4.47
CA HIS A 366 2.63 3.46 4.17
C HIS A 366 2.14 3.69 2.73
N LYS A 367 2.45 2.79 1.78
CA LYS A 367 2.07 3.00 0.37
C LYS A 367 0.60 2.72 0.10
N LEU A 368 0.10 1.57 0.54
CA LEU A 368 -1.25 1.12 0.21
C LEU A 368 -2.07 0.62 1.40
N LEU A 369 -1.48 0.55 2.60
CA LEU A 369 -2.17 0.45 3.87
C LEU A 369 -2.11 1.78 4.62
N ALA A 370 -2.82 1.88 5.76
CA ALA A 370 -2.91 3.12 6.53
C ALA A 370 -1.73 3.24 7.53
N ALA A 371 -0.64 3.89 7.13
CA ALA A 371 0.50 4.14 7.99
C ALA A 371 1.20 5.45 7.63
N PHE A 372 2.02 5.99 8.55
CA PHE A 372 2.86 7.15 8.27
C PHE A 372 3.95 6.82 7.25
N SER A 373 4.38 7.82 6.48
CA SER A 373 5.53 7.70 5.57
C SER A 373 6.72 7.09 6.31
N GLN A 374 7.53 6.29 5.63
CA GLN A 374 8.62 5.47 6.16
C GLN A 374 8.19 4.18 6.88
N ALA A 375 6.93 4.03 7.32
CA ALA A 375 6.44 2.79 7.91
C ALA A 375 6.59 1.60 6.94
N SER A 376 7.28 0.57 7.37
CA SER A 376 7.63 -0.61 6.59
C SER A 376 7.75 -1.83 7.49
N MET A 377 7.68 -3.02 6.92
CA MET A 377 7.78 -4.27 7.66
C MET A 377 8.63 -5.28 6.89
N ILE A 378 9.29 -6.16 7.64
CA ILE A 378 9.90 -7.39 7.11
C ILE A 378 9.15 -8.55 7.72
N HIS A 379 8.65 -9.45 6.89
CA HIS A 379 8.04 -10.71 7.31
C HIS A 379 8.96 -11.86 6.94
N VAL A 380 9.05 -12.85 7.81
CA VAL A 380 9.95 -14.02 7.66
C VAL A 380 9.14 -15.29 7.85
N LYS A 381 9.39 -16.27 6.98
CA LYS A 381 8.83 -17.63 7.09
C LYS A 381 9.93 -18.65 6.84
N GLY A 382 10.11 -19.59 7.78
CA GLY A 382 11.16 -20.61 7.79
C GLY A 382 12.25 -20.34 8.83
N ASP A 383 13.17 -21.28 8.97
CA ASP A 383 14.22 -21.24 10.00
C ASP A 383 15.34 -20.26 9.65
N PHE A 384 15.66 -19.37 10.56
CA PHE A 384 16.75 -18.40 10.44
C PHE A 384 17.38 -18.07 11.79
N ASN A 385 18.59 -17.50 11.76
CA ASN A 385 19.29 -17.07 12.97
C ASN A 385 18.84 -15.65 13.35
N GLU A 386 17.96 -15.53 14.35
CA GLU A 386 17.43 -14.24 14.82
C GLU A 386 18.53 -13.28 15.31
N SER A 387 19.58 -13.79 15.97
CA SER A 387 20.67 -12.94 16.46
C SER A 387 21.48 -12.33 15.32
N THR A 388 21.83 -13.12 14.32
CA THR A 388 22.52 -12.61 13.12
C THR A 388 21.64 -11.67 12.30
N PHE A 389 20.33 -11.94 12.24
CA PHE A 389 19.38 -11.04 11.60
C PHE A 389 19.30 -9.69 12.31
N ASN A 390 19.29 -9.72 13.65
CA ASN A 390 19.24 -8.48 14.44
C ASN A 390 20.52 -7.63 14.27
N GLU A 391 21.68 -8.24 14.09
CA GLU A 391 22.90 -7.48 13.75
C GLU A 391 22.74 -6.74 12.40
N ALA A 392 22.23 -7.43 11.38
CA ALA A 392 21.92 -6.78 10.10
C ALA A 392 20.85 -5.67 10.24
N TYR A 393 19.84 -5.89 11.10
CA TYR A 393 18.81 -4.91 11.42
C TYR A 393 19.41 -3.65 12.07
N MET A 394 20.25 -3.82 13.09
CA MET A 394 20.88 -2.72 13.81
C MET A 394 21.85 -1.90 12.95
N MET A 395 22.54 -2.51 11.97
CA MET A 395 23.41 -1.79 11.02
C MET A 395 22.65 -0.72 10.20
N HIS A 396 21.35 -0.88 10.02
CA HIS A 396 20.56 -0.03 9.13
C HIS A 396 19.43 0.74 9.85
N THR A 397 19.28 0.54 11.16
CA THR A 397 18.19 1.14 11.94
C THR A 397 18.74 2.20 12.90
N SER A 398 18.04 3.33 13.00
CA SER A 398 18.36 4.37 14.00
C SER A 398 18.17 3.83 15.41
N THR A 399 19.06 4.24 16.32
CA THR A 399 18.89 4.01 17.78
C THR A 399 17.76 4.82 18.41
N SER A 400 17.17 5.75 17.65
CA SER A 400 16.07 6.63 18.06
C SER A 400 14.90 6.53 17.06
N PRO A 401 14.17 5.41 17.06
CA PRO A 401 13.05 5.23 16.15
C PRO A 401 11.88 6.15 16.53
N LEU A 402 11.20 6.72 15.54
CA LEU A 402 10.00 7.53 15.77
C LEU A 402 8.82 6.61 16.11
N TYR A 403 8.32 6.68 17.33
CA TYR A 403 7.30 5.75 17.86
C TYR A 403 5.94 5.89 17.17
N SER A 404 5.58 7.05 16.64
CA SER A 404 4.39 7.20 15.84
C SER A 404 4.42 6.35 14.55
N ILE A 405 5.61 6.16 13.94
CA ILE A 405 5.78 5.25 12.79
C ILE A 405 5.59 3.79 13.25
N VAL A 406 6.19 3.40 14.38
CA VAL A 406 6.03 2.05 14.95
C VAL A 406 4.55 1.75 15.20
N ALA A 407 3.86 2.65 15.91
CA ALA A 407 2.44 2.52 16.21
C ALA A 407 1.60 2.43 14.93
N SER A 408 1.93 3.21 13.88
CA SER A 408 1.19 3.18 12.63
C SER A 408 1.32 1.85 11.88
N CYS A 409 2.47 1.15 11.96
CA CYS A 409 2.62 -0.20 11.43
C CYS A 409 1.67 -1.17 12.14
N GLU A 410 1.65 -1.14 13.46
CA GLU A 410 0.82 -2.02 14.28
C GLU A 410 -0.68 -1.73 14.11
N ILE A 411 -1.08 -0.46 14.06
CA ILE A 411 -2.48 -0.06 13.78
C ILE A 411 -2.91 -0.51 12.40
N SER A 412 -2.04 -0.40 11.40
CA SER A 412 -2.33 -0.90 10.06
C SER A 412 -2.64 -2.41 10.07
N ALA A 413 -1.84 -3.20 10.79
CA ALA A 413 -2.12 -4.62 10.98
C ALA A 413 -3.44 -4.86 11.72
N ALA A 414 -3.75 -4.05 12.75
CA ALA A 414 -5.00 -4.16 13.51
C ALA A 414 -6.23 -3.88 12.63
N MET A 415 -6.16 -2.88 11.75
CA MET A 415 -7.22 -2.57 10.79
C MET A 415 -7.48 -3.72 9.83
N MET A 416 -6.43 -4.45 9.44
CA MET A 416 -6.50 -5.53 8.46
C MET A 416 -6.79 -6.91 9.06
N LYS A 417 -6.93 -7.03 10.37
CA LYS A 417 -7.13 -8.32 11.04
C LYS A 417 -8.51 -8.92 10.78
N GLY A 418 -8.53 -10.15 10.26
CA GLY A 418 -9.74 -10.97 10.11
C GLY A 418 -10.78 -10.37 9.15
N ALA A 419 -12.06 -10.54 9.46
CA ALA A 419 -13.16 -10.11 8.59
C ALA A 419 -13.18 -8.60 8.31
N ALA A 420 -12.64 -7.76 9.19
CA ALA A 420 -12.55 -6.32 8.96
C ALA A 420 -11.62 -5.98 7.79
N GLY A 421 -10.45 -6.61 7.73
CA GLY A 421 -9.52 -6.46 6.62
C GLY A 421 -10.09 -6.93 5.29
N VAL A 422 -10.77 -8.08 5.30
CA VAL A 422 -11.46 -8.61 4.09
C VAL A 422 -12.46 -7.58 3.56
N ARG A 423 -13.33 -7.03 4.42
CA ARG A 423 -14.32 -6.02 4.01
C ARG A 423 -13.69 -4.71 3.50
N LEU A 424 -12.60 -4.27 4.14
CA LEU A 424 -11.88 -3.08 3.66
C LEU A 424 -11.30 -3.30 2.27
N MET A 425 -10.71 -4.46 2.01
CA MET A 425 -10.18 -4.79 0.69
C MET A 425 -11.29 -4.98 -0.33
N GLU A 426 -12.38 -5.65 0.02
CA GLU A 426 -13.53 -5.82 -0.86
C GLU A 426 -14.10 -4.48 -1.34
N LYS A 427 -14.38 -3.55 -0.41
CA LYS A 427 -14.83 -2.19 -0.75
C LYS A 427 -13.85 -1.45 -1.67
N THR A 428 -12.55 -1.65 -1.45
CA THR A 428 -11.50 -1.02 -2.28
C THR A 428 -11.48 -1.61 -3.69
N ILE A 429 -11.59 -2.92 -3.81
CA ILE A 429 -11.65 -3.65 -5.08
C ILE A 429 -12.90 -3.27 -5.86
N ASP A 430 -14.07 -3.28 -5.21
CA ASP A 430 -15.36 -2.93 -5.82
C ASP A 430 -15.36 -1.49 -6.35
N LEU A 431 -14.79 -0.56 -5.60
CA LEU A 431 -14.68 0.84 -6.05
C LEU A 431 -13.77 0.95 -7.29
N ALA A 432 -12.65 0.24 -7.30
CA ALA A 432 -11.72 0.23 -8.42
C ALA A 432 -12.35 -0.41 -9.68
N ILE A 433 -13.05 -1.53 -9.51
CA ILE A 433 -13.79 -2.20 -10.60
C ILE A 433 -14.91 -1.29 -11.11
N SER A 434 -15.67 -0.65 -10.22
CA SER A 434 -16.73 0.27 -10.60
C SER A 434 -16.20 1.45 -11.42
N PHE A 435 -15.05 2.02 -11.05
CA PHE A 435 -14.40 3.08 -11.82
C PHE A 435 -13.97 2.60 -13.21
N ARG A 436 -13.34 1.43 -13.30
CA ARG A 436 -12.92 0.82 -14.58
C ARG A 436 -14.09 0.61 -15.53
N LYS A 437 -15.18 0.07 -15.00
CA LYS A 437 -16.43 -0.15 -15.75
C LYS A 437 -17.05 1.16 -16.22
N GLU A 438 -17.01 2.20 -15.42
CA GLU A 438 -17.55 3.51 -15.78
C GLU A 438 -16.79 4.14 -16.95
N ILE A 439 -15.47 4.03 -16.99
CA ILE A 439 -14.67 4.49 -18.15
C ILE A 439 -15.08 3.73 -19.44
N VAL A 440 -15.21 2.41 -19.36
CA VAL A 440 -15.62 1.59 -20.51
C VAL A 440 -17.06 1.89 -20.94
N ARG A 441 -17.98 2.09 -19.96
CA ARG A 441 -19.38 2.45 -20.22
C ARG A 441 -19.46 3.77 -21.00
N LEU A 442 -18.71 4.79 -20.58
CA LEU A 442 -18.64 6.07 -21.28
C LEU A 442 -18.15 5.90 -22.72
N GLY A 443 -17.18 5.02 -22.96
CA GLY A 443 -16.70 4.68 -24.30
C GLY A 443 -17.75 3.98 -25.18
N ASN A 444 -18.60 3.14 -24.58
CA ASN A 444 -19.67 2.44 -25.30
C ASN A 444 -20.89 3.33 -25.60
N GLU A 445 -21.14 4.33 -24.73
CA GLU A 445 -22.31 5.24 -24.88
C GLU A 445 -22.02 6.46 -25.76
N SER A 446 -20.75 6.82 -25.95
CA SER A 446 -20.34 7.99 -26.73
C SER A 446 -19.19 7.65 -27.66
N GLU A 447 -19.42 7.70 -28.97
CA GLU A 447 -18.37 7.50 -29.98
C GLU A 447 -17.21 8.50 -29.85
N ASP A 448 -17.48 9.64 -29.19
CA ASP A 448 -16.48 10.69 -28.98
C ASP A 448 -15.59 10.46 -27.75
N TRP A 449 -15.95 9.54 -26.82
CA TRP A 449 -15.12 9.24 -25.67
C TRP A 449 -13.82 8.57 -26.09
N PHE A 450 -12.69 9.03 -25.54
CA PHE A 450 -11.38 8.59 -26.03
C PHE A 450 -10.46 7.99 -24.94
N PHE A 451 -10.87 7.99 -23.68
CA PHE A 451 -10.10 7.30 -22.64
C PHE A 451 -10.48 5.82 -22.61
N ASP A 452 -9.50 4.99 -22.34
CA ASP A 452 -9.68 3.55 -22.16
C ASP A 452 -8.92 3.08 -20.91
N VAL A 453 -9.12 1.84 -20.48
CA VAL A 453 -8.46 1.24 -19.33
C VAL A 453 -7.75 -0.03 -19.73
N TRP A 454 -6.50 -0.17 -19.33
CA TRP A 454 -5.75 -1.40 -19.51
C TRP A 454 -6.29 -2.49 -18.57
N GLN A 455 -7.08 -3.42 -19.12
CA GLN A 455 -7.79 -4.47 -18.38
C GLN A 455 -8.33 -5.57 -19.32
N PRO A 456 -8.73 -6.76 -18.78
CA PRO A 456 -9.51 -7.72 -19.55
C PRO A 456 -10.93 -7.21 -19.85
N ASP A 457 -11.56 -7.75 -20.89
CA ASP A 457 -12.92 -7.37 -21.31
C ASP A 457 -13.96 -7.57 -20.20
N ASN A 458 -13.83 -8.67 -19.41
CA ASN A 458 -14.70 -8.98 -18.27
C ASN A 458 -13.99 -8.74 -16.95
N ILE A 459 -13.79 -7.49 -16.56
CA ILE A 459 -13.11 -7.13 -15.33
C ILE A 459 -13.85 -7.60 -14.06
N ASP A 460 -15.17 -7.82 -14.13
CA ASP A 460 -15.96 -8.36 -13.02
C ASP A 460 -15.62 -9.82 -12.69
N GLU A 461 -15.08 -10.55 -13.65
CA GLU A 461 -14.76 -11.96 -13.48
C GLU A 461 -13.29 -12.13 -13.08
N VAL A 462 -13.04 -12.53 -11.83
CA VAL A 462 -11.68 -12.75 -11.30
C VAL A 462 -10.88 -13.75 -12.14
N CYS A 463 -11.56 -14.74 -12.77
CA CYS A 463 -10.91 -15.70 -13.66
C CYS A 463 -10.36 -15.07 -14.96
N CYS A 464 -10.73 -13.84 -15.28
CA CYS A 464 -10.20 -13.09 -16.42
C CYS A 464 -8.96 -12.24 -16.07
N TRP A 465 -8.62 -12.09 -14.79
CA TRP A 465 -7.46 -11.28 -14.36
C TRP A 465 -6.09 -11.93 -14.62
N PRO A 466 -5.94 -13.27 -14.58
CA PRO A 466 -4.68 -13.89 -15.00
C PRO A 466 -4.33 -13.57 -16.44
N LEU A 467 -3.04 -13.29 -16.68
CA LEU A 467 -2.52 -13.16 -18.02
C LEU A 467 -2.43 -14.56 -18.64
N ASN A 468 -2.85 -14.68 -19.89
CA ASN A 468 -2.78 -15.93 -20.62
C ASN A 468 -2.51 -15.68 -22.12
N SER A 469 -2.05 -16.72 -22.80
CA SER A 469 -1.68 -16.67 -24.22
C SER A 469 -2.88 -16.52 -25.18
N VAL A 470 -4.09 -16.82 -24.72
CA VAL A 470 -5.32 -16.81 -25.55
C VAL A 470 -5.93 -15.41 -25.61
N ASN A 471 -6.06 -14.74 -24.48
CA ASN A 471 -6.69 -13.42 -24.35
C ASN A 471 -5.62 -12.32 -24.26
N ASN A 472 -5.24 -11.75 -25.39
CA ASN A 472 -4.13 -10.79 -25.48
C ASN A 472 -4.55 -9.33 -25.15
N TRP A 473 -5.45 -9.14 -24.17
CA TRP A 473 -5.81 -7.79 -23.71
C TRP A 473 -4.60 -7.04 -23.12
N HIS A 474 -3.65 -7.79 -22.54
CA HIS A 474 -2.50 -7.25 -21.80
C HIS A 474 -1.36 -6.74 -22.70
N GLY A 475 -1.30 -7.15 -23.99
CA GLY A 475 -0.29 -6.71 -24.94
C GLY A 475 1.15 -7.23 -24.70
N PHE A 476 1.35 -8.19 -23.78
CA PHE A 476 2.65 -8.85 -23.62
C PHE A 476 2.83 -9.99 -24.60
N LYS A 477 4.06 -10.19 -25.07
CA LYS A 477 4.47 -11.33 -25.89
C LYS A 477 4.97 -12.46 -24.98
N ASN A 478 4.78 -13.72 -25.40
CA ASN A 478 5.32 -14.91 -24.73
C ASN A 478 4.96 -14.99 -23.24
N ILE A 479 3.66 -14.96 -22.95
CA ILE A 479 3.14 -15.04 -21.58
C ILE A 479 2.88 -16.50 -21.18
N ASP A 480 3.28 -16.85 -19.99
CA ASP A 480 2.97 -18.12 -19.33
C ASP A 480 1.61 -18.06 -18.63
N ASP A 481 0.74 -19.03 -18.92
CA ASP A 481 -0.55 -19.15 -18.26
C ASP A 481 -0.38 -19.40 -16.73
N ASP A 482 -1.31 -18.88 -15.92
CA ASP A 482 -1.37 -19.04 -14.46
C ASP A 482 -0.12 -18.56 -13.70
N HIS A 483 0.61 -17.62 -14.27
CA HIS A 483 1.84 -17.08 -13.68
C HIS A 483 1.69 -15.66 -13.15
N MET A 484 1.09 -14.80 -13.94
CA MET A 484 0.87 -13.39 -13.63
C MET A 484 -0.63 -13.07 -13.62
N SER A 485 -1.01 -12.10 -12.80
CA SER A 485 -2.41 -11.66 -12.67
C SER A 485 -2.49 -10.16 -12.45
N LEU A 486 -3.53 -9.53 -13.01
CA LEU A 486 -3.83 -8.12 -12.82
C LEU A 486 -4.16 -7.82 -11.34
N ASP A 487 -3.69 -6.67 -10.86
CA ASP A 487 -4.13 -6.04 -9.64
C ASP A 487 -5.24 -5.02 -9.95
N PRO A 488 -6.49 -5.28 -9.56
CA PRO A 488 -7.62 -4.44 -9.96
C PRO A 488 -7.53 -3.02 -9.40
N ILE A 489 -6.88 -2.82 -8.24
CA ILE A 489 -6.80 -1.52 -7.56
C ILE A 489 -5.71 -0.60 -8.10
N LYS A 490 -4.87 -1.09 -9.02
CA LYS A 490 -3.91 -0.27 -9.77
C LYS A 490 -4.44 -0.04 -11.18
N ILE A 491 -4.94 1.15 -11.44
CA ILE A 491 -5.68 1.47 -12.65
C ILE A 491 -4.79 2.22 -13.62
N THR A 492 -4.45 1.57 -14.73
CA THR A 492 -3.76 2.21 -15.85
C THR A 492 -4.79 2.70 -16.85
N LEU A 493 -5.01 4.02 -16.89
CA LEU A 493 -5.83 4.71 -17.89
C LEU A 493 -4.99 4.90 -19.16
N LEU A 494 -5.58 4.65 -20.30
CA LEU A 494 -4.96 4.84 -21.63
C LEU A 494 -5.50 6.11 -22.29
N THR A 495 -4.62 6.83 -22.99
CA THR A 495 -4.94 7.98 -23.82
C THR A 495 -4.71 7.65 -25.28
N PRO A 496 -5.39 8.29 -26.26
CA PRO A 496 -5.22 8.03 -27.69
C PRO A 496 -3.81 8.28 -28.20
N GLY A 497 -3.36 7.49 -29.16
CA GLY A 497 -2.10 7.70 -29.86
C GLY A 497 -1.20 6.49 -29.97
N LEU A 498 -1.44 5.45 -29.14
CA LEU A 498 -0.68 4.19 -29.15
C LEU A 498 -1.64 3.03 -28.94
N ASP A 499 -1.52 1.99 -29.76
CA ASP A 499 -2.28 0.77 -29.56
C ASP A 499 -1.49 -0.31 -28.77
N ARG A 500 -2.18 -1.39 -28.41
CA ARG A 500 -1.57 -2.52 -27.66
C ARG A 500 -0.48 -3.27 -28.45
N HIS A 501 -0.38 -3.06 -29.76
CA HIS A 501 0.63 -3.68 -30.61
C HIS A 501 1.86 -2.78 -30.81
N GLY A 502 1.81 -1.55 -30.31
CA GLY A 502 2.90 -0.58 -30.44
C GLY A 502 2.78 0.34 -31.64
N ASN A 503 1.65 0.31 -32.37
CA ASN A 503 1.45 1.18 -33.50
C ASN A 503 1.03 2.57 -33.03
N LEU A 504 1.76 3.59 -33.48
CA LEU A 504 1.43 4.99 -33.24
C LEU A 504 0.36 5.45 -34.26
N ALA A 505 -0.68 6.11 -33.77
CA ALA A 505 -1.72 6.70 -34.61
C ALA A 505 -1.22 8.01 -35.27
N ASP A 506 -1.95 8.52 -36.26
CA ASP A 506 -1.65 9.81 -36.90
C ASP A 506 -1.87 11.00 -35.93
N VAL A 507 -2.81 10.83 -35.00
CA VAL A 507 -3.16 11.82 -33.97
C VAL A 507 -3.18 11.13 -32.62
N GLY A 508 -2.68 11.84 -31.57
CA GLY A 508 -2.66 11.31 -30.23
C GLY A 508 -2.75 12.39 -29.16
N ILE A 509 -3.13 11.98 -27.96
CA ILE A 509 -3.17 12.82 -26.78
C ILE A 509 -2.13 12.27 -25.79
N PRO A 510 -0.91 12.83 -25.76
CA PRO A 510 0.09 12.39 -24.79
C PRO A 510 -0.41 12.52 -23.35
N ALA A 511 -0.18 11.48 -22.55
CA ALA A 511 -0.70 11.41 -21.20
C ALA A 511 -0.21 12.56 -20.30
N SER A 512 0.96 13.16 -20.62
CA SER A 512 1.48 14.34 -19.91
C SER A 512 0.57 15.56 -20.00
N VAL A 513 -0.19 15.72 -21.09
CA VAL A 513 -1.15 16.83 -21.26
C VAL A 513 -2.35 16.61 -20.32
N VAL A 514 -2.83 15.39 -20.23
CA VAL A 514 -3.93 15.02 -19.31
C VAL A 514 -3.46 15.14 -17.85
N ALA A 515 -2.27 14.64 -17.53
CA ALA A 515 -1.69 14.75 -16.18
C ALA A 515 -1.55 16.22 -15.73
N GLY A 516 -1.09 17.11 -16.64
CA GLY A 516 -1.03 18.56 -16.37
C GLY A 516 -2.41 19.13 -16.03
N PHE A 517 -3.44 18.78 -16.80
CA PHE A 517 -4.81 19.21 -16.51
C PHE A 517 -5.33 18.68 -15.18
N LEU A 518 -5.11 17.40 -14.89
CA LEU A 518 -5.52 16.80 -13.61
C LEU A 518 -4.85 17.52 -12.41
N SER A 519 -3.58 17.92 -12.58
CA SER A 519 -2.86 18.69 -11.55
C SER A 519 -3.52 20.04 -11.25
N GLU A 520 -4.06 20.75 -12.24
CA GLU A 520 -4.83 22.00 -12.04
C GLU A 520 -6.10 21.77 -11.19
N TYR A 521 -6.62 20.55 -11.19
CA TYR A 521 -7.75 20.12 -10.35
C TYR A 521 -7.31 19.53 -9.00
N GLY A 522 -6.03 19.60 -8.65
CA GLY A 522 -5.48 19.01 -7.44
C GLY A 522 -5.43 17.48 -7.44
N ILE A 523 -5.53 16.85 -8.61
CA ILE A 523 -5.46 15.40 -8.78
C ILE A 523 -4.03 15.01 -9.17
N ILE A 524 -3.35 14.29 -8.26
CA ILE A 524 -1.97 13.85 -8.46
C ILE A 524 -1.98 12.42 -9.01
N VAL A 525 -1.32 12.22 -10.14
CA VAL A 525 -1.16 10.92 -10.81
C VAL A 525 0.07 10.21 -10.28
N GLU A 526 0.00 8.90 -10.08
CA GLU A 526 1.15 8.11 -9.59
C GLU A 526 2.27 7.99 -10.63
N LYS A 527 1.91 7.69 -11.88
CA LYS A 527 2.88 7.54 -12.99
C LYS A 527 2.27 8.05 -14.28
N THR A 528 3.07 8.78 -15.05
CA THR A 528 2.72 9.25 -16.40
C THR A 528 3.66 8.61 -17.42
N GLY A 529 3.11 7.77 -18.29
CA GLY A 529 3.79 7.22 -19.46
C GLY A 529 3.56 8.11 -20.70
N PRO A 530 4.01 7.69 -21.89
CA PRO A 530 3.72 8.42 -23.12
C PRO A 530 2.21 8.54 -23.41
N TYR A 531 1.45 7.45 -23.23
CA TYR A 531 0.00 7.36 -23.45
C TYR A 531 -0.73 6.60 -22.34
N SER A 532 -0.20 6.64 -21.11
CA SER A 532 -0.81 5.95 -19.98
C SER A 532 -0.64 6.74 -18.68
N LEU A 533 -1.64 6.64 -17.81
CA LEU A 533 -1.67 7.24 -16.47
C LEU A 533 -1.99 6.17 -15.45
N LEU A 534 -1.18 6.02 -14.40
CA LEU A 534 -1.43 5.06 -13.33
C LEU A 534 -2.06 5.77 -12.13
N PHE A 535 -3.18 5.23 -11.66
CA PHE A 535 -3.89 5.65 -10.45
C PHE A 535 -3.91 4.51 -9.43
N LEU A 536 -3.71 4.86 -8.16
CA LEU A 536 -3.76 3.91 -7.04
C LEU A 536 -5.07 4.06 -6.27
N PHE A 537 -5.89 3.04 -6.26
CA PHE A 537 -7.10 2.95 -5.45
C PHE A 537 -6.76 2.24 -4.13
N SER A 538 -6.20 2.97 -3.18
CA SER A 538 -5.89 2.46 -1.84
C SER A 538 -7.10 2.51 -0.91
N LEU A 539 -6.96 2.00 0.33
CA LEU A 539 -7.97 2.11 1.38
C LEU A 539 -8.46 3.54 1.66
N GLY A 540 -7.67 4.55 1.28
CA GLY A 540 -7.99 5.97 1.47
C GLY A 540 -8.74 6.61 0.29
N VAL A 541 -9.06 5.86 -0.77
CA VAL A 541 -9.87 6.34 -1.89
C VAL A 541 -11.34 5.99 -1.64
N ASP A 542 -12.19 7.00 -1.67
CA ASP A 542 -13.63 6.88 -1.52
C ASP A 542 -14.37 7.19 -2.83
N LYS A 543 -15.69 7.04 -2.80
CA LYS A 543 -16.56 7.32 -3.95
C LYS A 543 -16.45 8.77 -4.42
N THR A 544 -16.25 9.72 -3.50
CA THR A 544 -16.13 11.15 -3.81
C THR A 544 -14.87 11.41 -4.64
N LYS A 545 -13.73 10.85 -4.23
CA LYS A 545 -12.47 10.96 -4.98
C LYS A 545 -12.58 10.31 -6.37
N SER A 546 -13.20 9.14 -6.45
CA SER A 546 -13.43 8.43 -7.71
C SER A 546 -14.28 9.26 -8.68
N LEU A 547 -15.41 9.85 -8.20
CA LEU A 547 -16.26 10.72 -9.00
C LEU A 547 -15.57 12.02 -9.40
N THR A 548 -14.72 12.58 -8.54
CA THR A 548 -13.93 13.79 -8.85
C THR A 548 -12.98 13.53 -10.00
N LEU A 549 -12.31 12.35 -10.01
CA LEU A 549 -11.45 11.96 -11.12
C LEU A 549 -12.24 11.79 -12.44
N LEU A 550 -13.38 11.10 -12.41
CA LEU A 550 -14.26 10.94 -13.58
C LEU A 550 -14.73 12.29 -14.14
N LYS A 551 -15.14 13.18 -13.25
CA LYS A 551 -15.54 14.54 -13.63
C LYS A 551 -14.41 15.31 -14.30
N ALA A 552 -13.21 15.28 -13.74
CA ALA A 552 -12.04 15.95 -14.31
C ALA A 552 -11.67 15.39 -15.70
N LEU A 553 -11.75 14.06 -15.90
CA LEU A 553 -11.55 13.44 -17.22
C LEU A 553 -12.61 13.90 -18.23
N SER A 554 -13.87 13.99 -17.81
CA SER A 554 -14.97 14.50 -18.68
C SER A 554 -14.80 15.98 -19.02
N GLU A 555 -14.33 16.81 -18.07
CA GLU A 555 -14.03 18.22 -18.33
C GLU A 555 -12.82 18.39 -19.26
N PHE A 556 -11.77 17.58 -19.08
CA PHE A 556 -10.65 17.56 -20.04
C PHE A 556 -11.14 17.28 -21.47
N LYS A 557 -11.95 16.24 -21.62
CA LYS A 557 -12.57 15.90 -22.92
C LYS A 557 -13.33 17.08 -23.52
N TYR A 558 -14.19 17.73 -22.71
CA TYR A 558 -14.93 18.88 -23.17
C TYR A 558 -14.05 20.03 -23.67
N PHE A 559 -12.99 20.38 -22.94
CA PHE A 559 -12.04 21.40 -23.37
C PHE A 559 -11.25 20.99 -24.62
N TYR A 560 -10.89 19.71 -24.71
CA TYR A 560 -10.18 19.18 -25.85
C TYR A 560 -11.02 19.22 -27.12
N ASP A 561 -12.29 18.80 -27.07
CA ASP A 561 -13.23 18.81 -28.20
C ASP A 561 -13.53 20.23 -28.69
N LYS A 562 -13.69 21.17 -27.77
CA LYS A 562 -13.83 22.60 -28.08
C LYS A 562 -12.53 23.24 -28.59
N ASN A 563 -11.43 22.52 -28.53
CA ASN A 563 -10.11 23.02 -28.86
C ASN A 563 -9.81 24.36 -28.14
N ALA A 564 -10.03 24.39 -26.80
CA ALA A 564 -9.86 25.55 -25.96
C ALA A 564 -8.41 26.06 -25.96
N LEU A 565 -8.21 27.30 -25.49
CA LEU A 565 -6.88 27.88 -25.41
C LEU A 565 -6.08 27.28 -24.22
N VAL A 566 -4.76 27.14 -24.37
CA VAL A 566 -3.88 26.56 -23.34
C VAL A 566 -4.00 27.30 -22.01
N HIS A 567 -4.19 28.62 -21.99
CA HIS A 567 -4.33 29.38 -20.76
C HIS A 567 -5.64 29.10 -20.01
N GLU A 568 -6.66 28.60 -20.70
CA GLU A 568 -7.94 28.18 -20.08
C GLU A 568 -7.86 26.79 -19.49
N VAL A 569 -7.04 25.89 -20.09
CA VAL A 569 -6.97 24.46 -19.76
C VAL A 569 -5.79 24.16 -18.84
N LEU A 570 -4.66 24.82 -19.07
CA LEU A 570 -3.37 24.60 -18.39
C LEU A 570 -2.76 25.94 -17.96
N PRO A 571 -3.37 26.67 -17.04
CA PRO A 571 -2.90 28.01 -16.62
C PRO A 571 -1.50 27.99 -16.01
N GLU A 572 -1.10 26.97 -15.26
CA GLU A 572 0.25 26.83 -14.74
C GLU A 572 1.29 26.68 -15.87
N LEU A 573 1.00 25.86 -16.88
CA LEU A 573 1.87 25.71 -18.05
C LEU A 573 1.97 27.03 -18.80
N PHE A 574 0.84 27.71 -19.00
CA PHE A 574 0.80 29.02 -19.65
C PHE A 574 1.65 30.03 -18.91
N SER A 575 1.64 30.04 -17.59
CA SER A 575 2.41 31.00 -16.76
C SER A 575 3.94 30.89 -16.95
N LYS A 576 4.44 29.73 -17.39
CA LYS A 576 5.88 29.47 -17.61
C LYS A 576 6.41 30.17 -18.87
N ASP A 577 5.60 30.29 -19.92
CA ASP A 577 5.94 31.05 -21.13
C ASP A 577 4.68 31.63 -21.79
N PRO A 578 4.13 32.74 -21.24
CA PRO A 578 2.91 33.35 -21.75
C PRO A 578 3.03 33.82 -23.22
N VAL A 579 4.23 34.11 -23.68
CA VAL A 579 4.44 34.54 -25.08
C VAL A 579 4.30 33.40 -26.05
N PHE A 580 4.92 32.28 -25.73
CA PHE A 580 4.86 31.06 -26.54
C PHE A 580 3.44 30.47 -26.60
N TYR A 581 2.74 30.39 -25.47
CA TYR A 581 1.43 29.77 -25.37
C TYR A 581 0.24 30.71 -25.68
N LYS A 582 0.44 32.01 -25.95
CA LYS A 582 -0.60 33.03 -26.03
C LYS A 582 -1.81 32.68 -26.91
N ASN A 583 -1.59 32.10 -28.06
CA ASN A 583 -2.65 31.71 -28.99
C ASN A 583 -2.71 30.19 -29.24
N MET A 584 -1.97 29.45 -28.43
CA MET A 584 -1.91 28.00 -28.59
C MET A 584 -3.18 27.36 -28.07
N ARG A 585 -3.72 26.42 -28.84
CA ARG A 585 -4.88 25.62 -28.48
C ARG A 585 -4.46 24.25 -28.00
N ILE A 586 -5.28 23.62 -27.18
CA ILE A 586 -4.96 22.34 -26.51
C ILE A 586 -4.69 21.21 -27.49
N GLN A 587 -5.42 21.14 -28.62
CA GLN A 587 -5.17 20.13 -29.65
C GLN A 587 -3.83 20.37 -30.35
N ALA A 588 -3.44 21.64 -30.59
CA ALA A 588 -2.16 21.99 -31.18
C ALA A 588 -0.99 21.59 -30.25
N LEU A 589 -1.13 21.81 -28.96
CA LEU A 589 -0.16 21.39 -27.95
C LEU A 589 -0.01 19.87 -27.95
N ALA A 590 -1.14 19.14 -27.82
CA ALA A 590 -1.14 17.67 -27.79
C ALA A 590 -0.53 17.09 -29.09
N HIS A 591 -0.92 17.61 -30.24
CA HIS A 591 -0.39 17.19 -31.54
C HIS A 591 1.10 17.50 -31.70
N GLY A 592 1.56 18.65 -31.19
CA GLY A 592 2.99 19.00 -31.20
C GLY A 592 3.84 18.01 -30.41
N ILE A 593 3.39 17.65 -29.20
CA ILE A 593 4.09 16.65 -28.37
C ILE A 593 4.00 15.27 -29.01
N HIS A 594 2.81 14.87 -29.52
CA HIS A 594 2.62 13.60 -30.22
C HIS A 594 3.58 13.46 -31.42
N LYS A 595 3.72 14.49 -32.25
CA LYS A 595 4.69 14.49 -33.36
C LYS A 595 6.12 14.26 -32.91
N LEU A 596 6.52 14.82 -31.78
CA LEU A 596 7.86 14.56 -31.21
C LEU A 596 8.01 13.10 -30.77
N ILE A 597 7.00 12.53 -30.13
CA ILE A 597 6.97 11.11 -29.72
C ILE A 597 7.10 10.20 -30.96
N VAL A 598 6.34 10.48 -32.01
CA VAL A 598 6.38 9.74 -33.28
C VAL A 598 7.74 9.90 -33.97
N LYS A 599 8.22 11.14 -34.11
CA LYS A 599 9.51 11.44 -34.74
C LYS A 599 10.67 10.69 -34.10
N HIS A 600 10.65 10.59 -32.78
CA HIS A 600 11.71 9.95 -32.02
C HIS A 600 11.41 8.47 -31.70
N ARG A 601 10.30 7.90 -32.20
CA ARG A 601 9.90 6.51 -31.95
C ARG A 601 9.96 6.15 -30.45
N LEU A 602 9.53 7.08 -29.57
CA LEU A 602 9.78 6.99 -28.15
C LEU A 602 9.28 5.69 -27.49
N PRO A 603 8.05 5.18 -27.74
CA PRO A 603 7.60 3.91 -27.17
C PRO A 603 8.47 2.72 -27.59
N GLU A 604 8.90 2.68 -28.85
CA GLU A 604 9.76 1.61 -29.37
C GLU A 604 11.15 1.65 -28.73
N LEU A 605 11.77 2.84 -28.65
CA LEU A 605 13.05 3.01 -27.96
C LEU A 605 12.96 2.63 -26.49
N MET A 606 11.88 3.01 -25.81
CA MET A 606 11.64 2.61 -24.43
C MET A 606 11.49 1.08 -24.27
N TYR A 607 10.89 0.41 -25.22
CA TYR A 607 10.80 -1.04 -25.25
C TYR A 607 12.17 -1.67 -25.49
N GLU A 608 12.87 -1.26 -26.56
CA GLU A 608 14.20 -1.77 -26.97
C GLU A 608 15.25 -1.60 -25.85
N ALA A 609 15.22 -0.48 -25.13
CA ALA A 609 16.16 -0.17 -24.06
C ALA A 609 16.15 -1.20 -22.90
N PHE A 610 15.05 -1.97 -22.74
CA PHE A 610 14.95 -3.03 -21.71
C PHE A 610 14.95 -4.45 -22.30
N GLU A 611 14.97 -4.59 -23.64
CA GLU A 611 15.00 -5.91 -24.29
C GLU A 611 16.38 -6.58 -24.21
N THR A 612 17.45 -5.79 -24.18
CA THR A 612 18.81 -6.33 -24.09
C THR A 612 19.45 -5.83 -22.80
N LEU A 613 19.84 -6.76 -21.93
CA LEU A 613 20.59 -6.39 -20.72
C LEU A 613 22.03 -6.04 -21.11
N PRO A 614 22.57 -4.91 -20.62
CA PRO A 614 23.96 -4.54 -20.82
C PRO A 614 24.92 -5.58 -20.20
N GLN A 615 26.08 -5.74 -20.80
CA GLN A 615 27.09 -6.64 -20.26
C GLN A 615 27.66 -6.08 -18.95
N MET A 616 27.65 -6.87 -17.88
CA MET A 616 28.32 -6.54 -16.63
C MET A 616 29.83 -6.71 -16.79
N ALA A 617 30.57 -5.59 -16.83
CA ALA A 617 32.03 -5.59 -16.91
C ALA A 617 32.70 -5.70 -15.53
N MET A 618 32.02 -5.22 -14.49
CA MET A 618 32.40 -5.36 -13.08
C MET A 618 31.14 -5.36 -12.19
N THR A 619 31.28 -5.84 -10.95
CA THR A 619 30.12 -5.80 -10.00
C THR A 619 29.78 -4.37 -9.63
N PRO A 620 28.52 -4.06 -9.23
CA PRO A 620 28.11 -2.74 -8.74
C PRO A 620 29.00 -2.25 -7.58
N HIS A 621 29.41 -3.13 -6.70
CA HIS A 621 30.35 -2.83 -5.61
C HIS A 621 31.68 -2.28 -6.16
N ARG A 622 32.30 -3.00 -7.10
CA ARG A 622 33.60 -2.56 -7.69
C ARG A 622 33.46 -1.25 -8.44
N ALA A 623 32.38 -1.05 -9.18
CA ALA A 623 32.13 0.23 -9.86
C ALA A 623 32.04 1.40 -8.85
N PHE A 624 31.30 1.21 -7.76
CA PHE A 624 31.21 2.20 -6.70
C PHE A 624 32.54 2.46 -6.00
N GLN A 625 33.38 1.45 -5.80
CA GLN A 625 34.73 1.65 -5.27
C GLN A 625 35.60 2.51 -6.21
N GLN A 626 35.47 2.35 -7.55
CA GLN A 626 36.20 3.22 -8.49
C GLN A 626 35.75 4.68 -8.38
N GLU A 627 34.43 4.91 -8.15
CA GLU A 627 33.92 6.26 -7.94
C GLU A 627 34.49 6.90 -6.66
N ILE A 628 34.50 6.16 -5.54
CA ILE A 628 35.07 6.63 -4.27
C ILE A 628 36.56 6.97 -4.41
N LEU A 629 37.30 6.18 -5.19
CA LEU A 629 38.73 6.39 -5.44
C LEU A 629 39.01 7.53 -6.43
N GLY A 630 37.99 8.15 -7.03
CA GLY A 630 38.14 9.18 -8.02
C GLY A 630 38.64 8.69 -9.39
N ASN A 631 38.50 7.39 -9.68
CA ASN A 631 38.89 6.77 -10.95
C ASN A 631 37.78 6.84 -12.02
N THR A 632 36.87 7.79 -11.90
CA THR A 632 35.76 8.02 -12.81
C THR A 632 35.86 9.41 -13.44
N CYS A 633 35.20 9.58 -14.57
CA CYS A 633 35.12 10.90 -15.24
C CYS A 633 33.69 11.14 -15.74
N GLU A 634 33.31 12.41 -15.78
CA GLU A 634 32.10 12.82 -16.48
C GLU A 634 32.35 12.76 -18.00
N CYS A 635 31.33 12.37 -18.76
CA CYS A 635 31.39 12.34 -20.20
C CYS A 635 30.05 12.80 -20.82
N LEU A 636 30.08 13.27 -22.03
CA LEU A 636 28.88 13.63 -22.79
C LEU A 636 28.13 12.33 -23.21
N LEU A 637 26.81 12.42 -23.39
CA LEU A 637 25.98 11.30 -23.90
C LEU A 637 26.53 10.71 -25.20
N SER A 638 27.04 11.57 -26.12
CA SER A 638 27.67 11.14 -27.37
C SER A 638 28.95 10.34 -27.21
N GLU A 639 29.54 10.34 -26.04
CA GLU A 639 30.84 9.69 -25.74
C GLU A 639 30.68 8.46 -24.82
N MET A 640 29.46 8.10 -24.47
CA MET A 640 29.17 7.04 -23.49
C MET A 640 29.38 5.63 -24.04
N THR A 641 29.28 5.43 -25.36
CA THR A 641 29.40 4.11 -25.99
C THR A 641 30.71 3.43 -25.59
N ASP A 642 30.62 2.15 -25.24
CA ASP A 642 31.73 1.30 -24.75
C ASP A 642 32.32 1.66 -23.38
N LYS A 643 31.84 2.71 -22.71
CA LYS A 643 32.25 3.01 -21.33
C LYS A 643 31.51 2.16 -20.32
N ILE A 644 32.08 2.01 -19.13
CA ILE A 644 31.46 1.32 -18.00
C ILE A 644 30.83 2.36 -17.11
N SER A 645 29.55 2.21 -16.81
CA SER A 645 28.83 3.15 -15.94
C SER A 645 29.28 3.01 -14.48
N ALA A 646 29.64 4.12 -13.86
CA ALA A 646 29.88 4.18 -12.41
C ALA A 646 28.56 4.32 -11.63
N ASN A 647 27.54 4.92 -12.23
CA ASN A 647 26.26 5.25 -11.63
C ASN A 647 25.11 4.46 -12.24
N MET A 648 24.02 4.33 -11.50
CA MET A 648 22.78 3.84 -12.10
C MET A 648 22.11 4.92 -12.94
N ILE A 649 21.52 4.52 -14.06
CA ILE A 649 20.64 5.36 -14.87
C ILE A 649 19.23 4.79 -14.75
N LEU A 650 18.30 5.59 -14.23
CA LEU A 650 16.94 5.14 -14.01
C LEU A 650 15.92 6.23 -14.33
N PRO A 651 14.86 5.92 -15.09
CA PRO A 651 13.67 6.75 -15.17
C PRO A 651 12.90 6.70 -13.84
N TYR A 652 12.41 7.83 -13.38
CA TYR A 652 11.63 7.90 -12.14
C TYR A 652 10.39 8.78 -12.32
N PRO A 653 9.20 8.26 -12.07
CA PRO A 653 8.81 6.86 -11.85
C PRO A 653 9.06 5.98 -13.09
N PRO A 654 9.22 4.65 -12.93
CA PRO A 654 9.00 3.81 -11.75
C PRO A 654 10.23 3.59 -10.87
N GLY A 655 11.41 4.11 -11.20
CA GLY A 655 12.63 3.89 -10.43
C GLY A 655 13.27 2.51 -10.65
N VAL A 656 13.02 1.93 -11.81
CA VAL A 656 13.64 0.67 -12.28
C VAL A 656 14.90 1.00 -13.10
N PRO A 657 16.08 0.52 -12.69
CA PRO A 657 17.32 0.87 -13.37
C PRO A 657 17.39 0.34 -14.81
N LEU A 658 17.64 1.26 -15.74
CA LEU A 658 17.99 0.94 -17.12
C LEU A 658 19.45 0.45 -17.21
N ILE A 659 20.33 1.16 -16.56
CA ILE A 659 21.77 0.82 -16.45
C ILE A 659 22.13 0.66 -14.97
N MET A 660 22.82 -0.43 -14.65
CA MET A 660 23.39 -0.66 -13.33
C MET A 660 24.84 -0.21 -13.28
N PRO A 661 25.36 0.20 -12.10
CA PRO A 661 26.79 0.43 -11.94
C PRO A 661 27.59 -0.81 -12.33
N GLY A 662 28.67 -0.64 -13.10
CA GLY A 662 29.50 -1.71 -13.60
C GLY A 662 29.09 -2.31 -14.94
N GLU A 663 27.95 -1.90 -15.49
CA GLU A 663 27.52 -2.31 -16.83
C GLU A 663 28.17 -1.47 -17.93
N LYS A 664 28.47 -2.13 -19.04
CA LYS A 664 29.02 -1.53 -20.24
C LYS A 664 27.92 -0.91 -21.08
N LEU A 665 28.07 0.36 -21.43
CA LEU A 665 27.10 1.08 -22.25
C LEU A 665 27.30 0.67 -23.71
N THR A 666 26.26 0.12 -24.30
CA THR A 666 26.20 -0.22 -25.75
C THR A 666 25.46 0.90 -26.47
N GLY A 667 25.89 1.19 -27.70
CA GLY A 667 25.26 2.23 -28.55
C GLY A 667 23.87 1.86 -29.02
#